data_b901740f043fb393aca1ff2d4a5e5fb9
#
_entry.id   b901740f043fb393aca1ff2d4a5e5fb9
#
_cell.length_a   1.000
_cell.length_b   1.000
_cell.length_c   1.000
_cell.angle_alpha   90.00
_cell.angle_beta   90.00
_cell.angle_gamma   90.00
#
_symmetry.space_group_name_H-M   'P 1'
#
loop_
_entity.id
_entity.type
_entity.pdbx_description
1 polymer ?
#
loop_
_entity_poly.entity_id
_entity_poly.type
_entity_poly.pdbx_seq_one_letter_code
_entity_poly.pdbx_strand_id
1 'polypeptide(L)'
;MSRLHNSLKYFSIVLVSGLIPAITCQFFTREPVSRDIHIRNFRYGKDPSIIRCNRGDTLHLTFSSDDTGHSFFLEEFDVDVKVSPSVEEVTVFKPSDPSAKPVITEELTLVASHPGILNYLVSKSQYRCHVWCGPMHAFEQGKLIILPNTLLCFSLGGFVGILLIWILRIFRSSYSAPSRSGSRANWRDLLEKNRLLKGLVISRWPQFILTIIALALIYLVIMTSFFGTKMSGRNLGVLLMWAVWLFLIIVVMTPWGGRIWCTICPLPIFGDLFQRGSFFTPRKGRTGTYNNKFSGFSLKWPEKLRNNWLRIIVFLILATFSTTMVASPRTSGLAVLMLLIVPTLMAPVFELRSFCRYICPVHAFVGPFAGMSKLALRNRSQEVCDKCSAHYCQNGSSSGWACPYGIDVAELRESATCGLCLECLRTCPYDNVSLFRRPFASERKVNSWSDAWLVIAIFSIAIIYSILYLGPWPVVRDYVNILDKKNWDLFGIYAALVWFVSLILVPGLLYLLARAGSRLAGRHREVKEVFFSYAGALLPFSLLLWMAFVIPMLFTNITFVLQSLSDPFGWGWDFFGTANTPWHQLIPRYIPIIQALLLLTGLHLSLRNILRNFQELQLPSRKQLMGSIPFALFTAATTVALLFFFTN
;
A
#
# COMPACT_ATOMS: atom_id res chain seq x y z
N MET A 1 8.95 32.81 1.55
CA MET A 1 9.14 33.00 0.11
C MET A 1 10.22 32.09 -0.49
N SER A 2 11.43 31.96 0.05
CA SER A 2 12.52 31.14 -0.52
C SER A 2 12.21 29.65 -0.73
N ARG A 3 11.44 29.02 0.18
CA ARG A 3 11.06 27.59 0.02
C ARG A 3 10.07 27.35 -1.12
N LEU A 4 9.11 28.26 -1.34
CA LEU A 4 8.13 28.16 -2.44
C LEU A 4 8.82 28.34 -3.78
N HIS A 5 9.71 29.32 -3.90
CA HIS A 5 10.50 29.57 -5.10
C HIS A 5 11.37 28.36 -5.50
N ASN A 6 12.06 27.74 -4.53
CA ASN A 6 12.83 26.53 -4.78
C ASN A 6 11.96 25.33 -5.19
N SER A 7 10.76 25.19 -4.61
CA SER A 7 9.83 24.11 -4.98
C SER A 7 9.32 24.29 -6.42
N LEU A 8 8.97 25.52 -6.80
CA LEU A 8 8.57 25.87 -8.17
C LEU A 8 9.68 25.58 -9.17
N LYS A 9 10.91 25.97 -8.87
CA LYS A 9 12.08 25.72 -9.74
C LYS A 9 12.33 24.23 -9.98
N TYR A 10 12.24 23.41 -8.93
CA TYR A 10 12.40 21.95 -9.09
C TYR A 10 11.25 21.32 -9.86
N PHE A 11 10.03 21.77 -9.61
CA PHE A 11 8.86 21.34 -10.39
C PHE A 11 9.02 21.68 -11.87
N SER A 12 9.47 22.90 -12.21
CA SER A 12 9.73 23.33 -13.60
C SER A 12 10.79 22.47 -14.28
N ILE A 13 11.88 22.10 -13.58
CA ILE A 13 12.90 21.20 -14.14
C ILE A 13 12.28 19.84 -14.50
N VAL A 14 11.52 19.22 -13.60
CA VAL A 14 10.90 17.91 -13.87
C VAL A 14 9.89 18.02 -15.01
N LEU A 15 9.08 19.08 -15.02
CA LEU A 15 8.07 19.30 -16.05
C LEU A 15 8.71 19.49 -17.43
N VAL A 16 9.70 20.36 -17.55
CA VAL A 16 10.39 20.62 -18.84
C VAL A 16 11.12 19.37 -19.32
N SER A 17 11.85 18.69 -18.41
CA SER A 17 12.54 17.42 -18.75
C SER A 17 11.56 16.34 -19.21
N GLY A 18 10.32 16.33 -18.71
CA GLY A 18 9.28 15.39 -19.14
C GLY A 18 8.64 15.79 -20.47
N LEU A 19 8.35 17.08 -20.67
CA LEU A 19 7.68 17.58 -21.88
C LEU A 19 8.53 17.40 -23.14
N ILE A 20 9.83 17.59 -23.07
CA ILE A 20 10.72 17.46 -24.25
C ILE A 20 10.59 16.05 -24.87
N PRO A 21 10.84 14.93 -24.17
CA PRO A 21 10.67 13.60 -24.75
C PRO A 21 9.23 13.29 -25.11
N ALA A 22 8.25 13.81 -24.37
CA ALA A 22 6.83 13.60 -24.65
C ALA A 22 6.42 14.23 -26.00
N ILE A 23 6.93 15.42 -26.32
CA ILE A 23 6.69 16.10 -27.59
C ILE A 23 7.47 15.40 -28.70
N THR A 24 8.76 15.11 -28.48
CA THR A 24 9.59 14.49 -29.51
C THR A 24 9.09 13.10 -29.92
N CYS A 25 8.54 12.31 -29.01
CA CYS A 25 8.00 10.99 -29.38
C CYS A 25 6.79 11.07 -30.32
N GLN A 26 6.07 12.20 -30.39
CA GLN A 26 4.97 12.39 -31.34
C GLN A 26 5.44 12.48 -32.81
N PHE A 27 6.68 12.84 -33.06
CA PHE A 27 7.25 12.85 -34.41
C PHE A 27 7.59 11.45 -34.95
N PHE A 28 7.56 10.44 -34.08
CA PHE A 28 7.79 9.03 -34.46
C PHE A 28 6.48 8.26 -34.67
N THR A 29 5.40 8.95 -35.03
CA THR A 29 4.15 8.29 -35.45
C THR A 29 4.34 7.64 -36.81
N ARG A 30 3.75 6.43 -36.97
CA ARG A 30 3.67 5.73 -38.25
C ARG A 30 2.30 5.99 -38.86
N GLU A 31 2.19 5.79 -40.18
CA GLU A 31 0.90 5.80 -40.85
C GLU A 31 -0.02 4.70 -40.28
N PRO A 32 -1.32 5.00 -40.12
CA PRO A 32 -2.30 4.01 -39.65
C PRO A 32 -2.38 2.80 -40.61
N VAL A 33 -2.46 1.62 -40.01
CA VAL A 33 -2.53 0.34 -40.74
C VAL A 33 -3.73 -0.46 -40.22
N SER A 34 -4.35 -1.24 -41.09
CA SER A 34 -5.33 -2.25 -40.69
C SER A 34 -4.65 -3.50 -40.18
N ARG A 35 -5.18 -4.09 -39.09
CA ARG A 35 -4.62 -5.28 -38.43
C ARG A 35 -5.71 -6.23 -38.02
N ASP A 36 -5.57 -7.49 -38.43
CA ASP A 36 -6.42 -8.58 -38.00
C ASP A 36 -5.82 -9.24 -36.77
N ILE A 37 -6.58 -9.33 -35.68
CA ILE A 37 -6.14 -9.87 -34.39
C ILE A 37 -7.18 -10.86 -33.88
N HIS A 38 -6.78 -12.11 -33.72
CA HIS A 38 -7.61 -13.13 -33.10
C HIS A 38 -7.32 -13.18 -31.60
N ILE A 39 -8.37 -13.04 -30.75
CA ILE A 39 -8.27 -13.04 -29.29
C ILE A 39 -8.88 -14.33 -28.75
N ARG A 40 -8.02 -15.24 -28.34
CA ARG A 40 -8.41 -16.50 -27.71
C ARG A 40 -8.60 -16.27 -26.21
N ASN A 41 -9.79 -16.55 -25.69
CA ASN A 41 -10.12 -16.46 -24.28
C ASN A 41 -10.07 -17.85 -23.65
N PHE A 42 -9.47 -17.94 -22.46
CA PHE A 42 -9.41 -19.16 -21.67
C PHE A 42 -9.36 -18.81 -20.19
N ARG A 43 -9.65 -19.77 -19.31
CA ARG A 43 -9.69 -19.51 -17.88
C ARG A 43 -8.44 -18.79 -17.39
N TYR A 44 -8.72 -17.56 -16.94
CA TYR A 44 -7.83 -16.59 -16.34
C TYR A 44 -6.81 -15.98 -17.29
N GLY A 45 -7.00 -16.06 -18.57
CA GLY A 45 -6.10 -15.48 -19.56
C GLY A 45 -6.71 -15.13 -20.89
N LYS A 46 -5.98 -14.34 -21.66
CA LYS A 46 -6.28 -13.97 -23.04
C LYS A 46 -5.00 -14.05 -23.86
N ASP A 47 -5.10 -14.53 -25.09
CA ASP A 47 -3.98 -14.61 -26.02
C ASP A 47 -4.36 -13.92 -27.35
N PRO A 48 -3.67 -12.85 -27.74
CA PRO A 48 -2.55 -12.20 -27.06
C PRO A 48 -2.98 -11.46 -25.77
N SER A 49 -2.16 -11.54 -24.73
CA SER A 49 -2.37 -10.81 -23.47
C SER A 49 -1.94 -9.34 -23.55
N ILE A 50 -1.18 -8.98 -24.59
CA ILE A 50 -0.74 -7.60 -24.89
C ILE A 50 -0.92 -7.34 -26.39
N ILE A 51 -1.79 -6.39 -26.70
CA ILE A 51 -2.00 -5.89 -28.07
C ILE A 51 -1.23 -4.59 -28.22
N ARG A 52 -0.37 -4.48 -29.24
CA ARG A 52 0.36 -3.25 -29.58
C ARG A 52 -0.05 -2.76 -30.95
N CYS A 53 -0.48 -1.49 -31.02
CA CYS A 53 -0.88 -0.83 -32.26
C CYS A 53 -0.37 0.62 -32.29
N ASN A 54 -0.42 1.24 -33.46
CA ASN A 54 -0.16 2.66 -33.60
C ASN A 54 -1.47 3.45 -33.46
N ARG A 55 -1.35 4.72 -33.12
CA ARG A 55 -2.50 5.62 -33.09
C ARG A 55 -3.13 5.73 -34.48
N GLY A 56 -4.45 5.49 -34.53
CA GLY A 56 -5.22 5.50 -35.76
C GLY A 56 -5.29 4.14 -36.46
N ASP A 57 -4.54 3.11 -36.05
CA ASP A 57 -4.68 1.77 -36.60
C ASP A 57 -6.13 1.30 -36.49
N THR A 58 -6.61 0.61 -37.52
CA THR A 58 -7.90 -0.07 -37.48
C THR A 58 -7.66 -1.53 -37.10
N LEU A 59 -8.25 -1.94 -35.97
CA LEU A 59 -8.12 -3.31 -35.45
C LEU A 59 -9.37 -4.10 -35.80
N HIS A 60 -9.21 -5.19 -36.50
CA HIS A 60 -10.24 -6.19 -36.77
C HIS A 60 -10.07 -7.31 -35.76
N LEU A 61 -10.95 -7.35 -34.76
CA LEU A 61 -10.87 -8.28 -33.63
C LEU A 61 -11.85 -9.42 -33.81
N THR A 62 -11.33 -10.65 -33.89
CA THR A 62 -12.11 -11.88 -33.83
C THR A 62 -11.87 -12.56 -32.47
N PHE A 63 -12.82 -13.35 -32.01
CA PHE A 63 -12.78 -13.89 -30.65
C PHE A 63 -13.09 -15.40 -30.67
N SER A 64 -12.42 -16.14 -29.80
CA SER A 64 -12.78 -17.52 -29.46
C SER A 64 -12.69 -17.78 -27.97
N SER A 65 -13.34 -18.84 -27.52
CA SER A 65 -13.26 -19.30 -26.14
C SER A 65 -12.97 -20.80 -26.09
N ASP A 66 -11.98 -21.21 -25.29
CA ASP A 66 -11.54 -22.60 -25.18
C ASP A 66 -12.37 -23.41 -24.16
N ASP A 67 -13.06 -22.77 -23.21
CA ASP A 67 -13.60 -23.51 -22.07
C ASP A 67 -14.97 -23.03 -21.54
N THR A 68 -15.21 -21.75 -21.35
CA THR A 68 -16.45 -21.23 -20.77
C THR A 68 -16.79 -19.87 -21.37
N GLY A 69 -17.92 -19.28 -20.97
CA GLY A 69 -18.25 -17.91 -21.36
C GLY A 69 -17.26 -16.90 -20.74
N HIS A 70 -16.77 -16.01 -21.58
CA HIS A 70 -15.89 -14.90 -21.22
C HIS A 70 -16.43 -13.57 -21.72
N SER A 71 -15.81 -12.47 -21.31
CA SER A 71 -16.02 -11.17 -21.96
C SER A 71 -14.70 -10.48 -22.28
N PHE A 72 -14.77 -9.64 -23.32
CA PHE A 72 -13.74 -8.66 -23.64
C PHE A 72 -14.34 -7.27 -23.39
N PHE A 73 -14.08 -6.73 -22.21
CA PHE A 73 -14.59 -5.44 -21.79
C PHE A 73 -13.49 -4.39 -21.88
N LEU A 74 -13.69 -3.39 -22.72
CA LEU A 74 -12.78 -2.27 -22.97
C LEU A 74 -13.57 -0.96 -22.86
N GLU A 75 -13.79 -0.51 -21.61
CA GLU A 75 -14.65 0.62 -21.26
C GLU A 75 -14.25 1.92 -21.96
N GLU A 76 -12.96 2.17 -22.13
CA GLU A 76 -12.43 3.38 -22.75
C GLU A 76 -12.82 3.55 -24.22
N PHE A 77 -13.17 2.47 -24.87
CA PHE A 77 -13.65 2.39 -26.26
C PHE A 77 -15.15 2.07 -26.36
N ASP A 78 -15.84 2.04 -25.22
CA ASP A 78 -17.27 1.73 -25.13
C ASP A 78 -17.64 0.36 -25.72
N VAL A 79 -16.82 -0.65 -25.42
CA VAL A 79 -16.94 -2.02 -25.98
C VAL A 79 -17.04 -3.06 -24.87
N ASP A 80 -18.06 -3.89 -24.93
CA ASP A 80 -18.25 -5.09 -24.13
C ASP A 80 -18.65 -6.25 -25.04
N VAL A 81 -17.76 -7.20 -25.25
CA VAL A 81 -18.00 -8.37 -26.11
C VAL A 81 -18.18 -9.61 -25.24
N LYS A 82 -19.30 -10.30 -25.38
CA LYS A 82 -19.50 -11.62 -24.77
C LYS A 82 -19.12 -12.72 -25.76
N VAL A 83 -18.25 -13.59 -25.29
CA VAL A 83 -17.69 -14.70 -26.07
C VAL A 83 -18.15 -16.01 -25.45
N SER A 84 -18.78 -16.86 -26.24
CA SER A 84 -19.25 -18.18 -25.81
C SER A 84 -18.37 -19.28 -26.41
N PRO A 85 -18.18 -20.43 -25.73
CA PRO A 85 -17.43 -21.54 -26.31
C PRO A 85 -18.13 -22.12 -27.51
N SER A 86 -17.35 -22.56 -28.52
CA SER A 86 -17.83 -23.20 -29.74
C SER A 86 -18.74 -22.34 -30.65
N VAL A 87 -18.72 -21.01 -30.47
CA VAL A 87 -19.47 -20.08 -31.32
C VAL A 87 -18.50 -19.04 -31.87
N GLU A 88 -18.48 -18.84 -33.17
CA GLU A 88 -17.65 -17.82 -33.84
C GLU A 88 -18.28 -16.41 -33.71
N GLU A 89 -19.61 -16.37 -33.66
CA GLU A 89 -20.35 -15.12 -33.47
C GLU A 89 -20.26 -14.63 -32.03
N VAL A 90 -20.00 -13.35 -31.87
CA VAL A 90 -19.92 -12.68 -30.56
C VAL A 90 -21.02 -11.64 -30.40
N THR A 91 -21.46 -11.42 -29.16
CA THR A 91 -22.46 -10.42 -28.86
C THR A 91 -21.77 -9.17 -28.30
N VAL A 92 -21.89 -8.06 -29.03
CA VAL A 92 -21.29 -6.75 -28.68
C VAL A 92 -22.32 -5.86 -28.02
N PHE A 93 -21.99 -5.34 -26.87
CA PHE A 93 -22.77 -4.37 -26.08
C PHE A 93 -22.01 -3.03 -26.04
N LYS A 94 -22.78 -1.95 -25.89
CA LYS A 94 -22.24 -0.60 -25.61
C LYS A 94 -22.43 -0.27 -24.14
N PRO A 95 -21.38 -0.22 -23.32
CA PRO A 95 -21.49 0.12 -21.89
C PRO A 95 -22.11 1.50 -21.60
N SER A 96 -21.92 2.49 -22.49
CA SER A 96 -22.48 3.82 -22.35
C SER A 96 -23.99 3.89 -22.57
N ASP A 97 -24.55 2.90 -23.30
CA ASP A 97 -26.00 2.80 -23.59
C ASP A 97 -26.52 1.38 -23.34
N PRO A 98 -26.86 1.06 -22.09
CA PRO A 98 -27.39 -0.27 -21.74
C PRO A 98 -28.73 -0.60 -22.40
N SER A 99 -29.44 0.40 -22.97
CA SER A 99 -30.70 0.21 -23.67
C SER A 99 -30.53 -0.14 -25.15
N ALA A 100 -29.32 0.07 -25.70
CA ALA A 100 -29.01 -0.29 -27.07
C ALA A 100 -29.13 -1.81 -27.28
N LYS A 101 -29.74 -2.20 -28.40
CA LYS A 101 -29.81 -3.62 -28.75
C LYS A 101 -28.39 -4.16 -28.99
N PRO A 102 -28.05 -5.33 -28.42
CA PRO A 102 -26.76 -5.96 -28.70
C PRO A 102 -26.63 -6.31 -30.18
N VAL A 103 -25.42 -6.18 -30.70
CA VAL A 103 -25.10 -6.52 -32.09
C VAL A 103 -24.39 -7.88 -32.10
N ILE A 104 -24.88 -8.80 -32.89
CA ILE A 104 -24.22 -10.10 -33.14
C ILE A 104 -23.34 -9.96 -34.38
N THR A 105 -22.07 -10.28 -34.25
CA THR A 105 -21.08 -10.16 -35.34
C THR A 105 -19.98 -11.19 -35.19
N GLU A 106 -19.33 -11.57 -36.26
CA GLU A 106 -18.12 -12.41 -36.24
C GLU A 106 -16.85 -11.60 -35.96
N GLU A 107 -16.89 -10.29 -36.27
CA GLU A 107 -15.75 -9.41 -36.18
C GLU A 107 -16.14 -8.06 -35.58
N LEU A 108 -15.29 -7.55 -34.69
CA LEU A 108 -15.38 -6.20 -34.12
C LEU A 108 -14.31 -5.28 -34.71
N THR A 109 -14.72 -4.24 -35.39
CA THR A 109 -13.79 -3.20 -35.87
C THR A 109 -13.62 -2.09 -34.85
N LEU A 110 -12.37 -1.80 -34.45
CA LEU A 110 -11.99 -0.79 -33.48
C LEU A 110 -10.90 0.10 -34.03
N VAL A 111 -11.08 1.43 -33.95
CA VAL A 111 -10.01 2.40 -34.29
C VAL A 111 -9.22 2.74 -33.01
N ALA A 112 -7.90 2.55 -33.05
CA ALA A 112 -6.99 2.76 -31.93
C ALA A 112 -6.76 4.26 -31.67
N SER A 113 -7.79 4.98 -31.23
CA SER A 113 -7.72 6.40 -30.89
C SER A 113 -8.66 6.74 -29.73
N HIS A 114 -8.21 7.62 -28.82
CA HIS A 114 -9.04 8.18 -27.76
C HIS A 114 -9.62 9.54 -28.15
N PRO A 115 -10.74 9.97 -27.59
CA PRO A 115 -11.32 11.27 -27.94
C PRO A 115 -10.47 12.44 -27.46
N GLY A 116 -10.28 13.45 -28.33
CA GLY A 116 -9.65 14.73 -28.01
C GLY A 116 -8.20 14.62 -27.52
N ILE A 117 -7.84 15.44 -26.53
CA ILE A 117 -6.49 15.50 -25.98
C ILE A 117 -6.03 14.19 -25.33
N LEU A 118 -6.96 13.33 -24.90
CA LEU A 118 -6.65 12.05 -24.30
C LEU A 118 -5.93 11.11 -25.29
N ASN A 119 -6.13 11.29 -26.59
CA ASN A 119 -5.42 10.56 -27.63
C ASN A 119 -3.89 10.74 -27.56
N TYR A 120 -3.43 11.82 -26.96
CA TYR A 120 -2.00 12.13 -26.79
C TYR A 120 -1.48 11.80 -25.39
N LEU A 121 -2.34 11.67 -24.39
CA LEU A 121 -1.94 11.46 -22.99
C LEU A 121 -2.05 10.01 -22.54
N VAL A 122 -3.02 9.27 -23.10
CA VAL A 122 -3.31 7.89 -22.71
C VAL A 122 -2.78 6.96 -23.80
N SER A 123 -1.88 6.09 -23.43
CA SER A 123 -1.24 5.13 -24.36
C SER A 123 -1.50 3.68 -23.96
N LYS A 124 -2.18 3.45 -22.84
CA LYS A 124 -2.47 2.12 -22.32
C LYS A 124 -3.92 2.04 -21.88
N SER A 125 -4.62 1.07 -22.39
CA SER A 125 -5.95 0.65 -21.98
C SER A 125 -5.93 -0.79 -21.50
N GLN A 126 -6.83 -1.15 -20.59
CA GLN A 126 -6.85 -2.48 -20.02
C GLN A 126 -8.19 -3.15 -20.32
N TYR A 127 -8.15 -4.26 -21.07
CA TYR A 127 -9.32 -5.09 -21.28
C TYR A 127 -9.42 -6.20 -20.24
N ARG A 128 -10.63 -6.52 -19.81
CA ARG A 128 -10.90 -7.46 -18.72
C ARG A 128 -12.07 -8.36 -19.06
N CYS A 129 -12.16 -9.46 -18.34
CA CYS A 129 -13.38 -10.25 -18.25
C CYS A 129 -14.23 -9.79 -17.06
N HIS A 130 -15.55 -9.64 -17.24
CA HIS A 130 -16.49 -9.37 -16.14
C HIS A 130 -17.60 -10.45 -16.04
N VAL A 131 -17.60 -11.41 -16.94
CA VAL A 131 -18.43 -12.62 -16.88
C VAL A 131 -17.73 -13.64 -15.99
N TRP A 132 -18.44 -14.21 -15.02
CA TRP A 132 -17.85 -15.17 -14.08
C TRP A 132 -17.37 -16.43 -14.80
N CYS A 133 -16.05 -16.65 -14.85
CA CYS A 133 -15.38 -17.80 -15.46
C CYS A 133 -14.69 -18.73 -14.45
N GLY A 134 -14.74 -18.42 -13.13
CA GLY A 134 -14.16 -19.24 -12.07
C GLY A 134 -13.50 -18.44 -10.94
N PRO A 135 -12.93 -19.10 -9.91
CA PRO A 135 -12.40 -18.44 -8.71
C PRO A 135 -11.31 -17.37 -8.97
N MET A 136 -10.46 -17.60 -9.98
CA MET A 136 -9.38 -16.66 -10.34
C MET A 136 -9.80 -15.61 -11.38
N HIS A 137 -11.11 -15.45 -11.63
CA HIS A 137 -11.69 -14.50 -12.59
C HIS A 137 -11.13 -13.08 -12.47
N ALA A 138 -10.93 -12.57 -11.26
CA ALA A 138 -10.40 -11.23 -11.02
C ALA A 138 -8.99 -10.99 -11.62
N PHE A 139 -8.28 -12.04 -12.02
CA PHE A 139 -6.96 -11.96 -12.62
C PHE A 139 -6.99 -12.00 -14.16
N GLU A 140 -8.14 -12.22 -14.78
CA GLU A 140 -8.28 -12.29 -16.24
C GLU A 140 -8.31 -10.90 -16.85
N GLN A 141 -7.18 -10.50 -17.41
CA GLN A 141 -6.98 -9.18 -17.99
C GLN A 141 -5.89 -9.19 -19.07
N GLY A 142 -5.95 -8.20 -19.96
CA GLY A 142 -4.90 -7.93 -20.93
C GLY A 142 -4.70 -6.43 -21.13
N LYS A 143 -3.75 -6.05 -21.98
CA LYS A 143 -3.36 -4.67 -22.24
C LYS A 143 -3.45 -4.33 -23.71
N LEU A 144 -4.05 -3.19 -24.02
CA LEU A 144 -3.96 -2.52 -25.33
C LEU A 144 -3.01 -1.33 -25.19
N ILE A 145 -1.91 -1.33 -25.95
CA ILE A 145 -0.88 -0.29 -25.93
C ILE A 145 -0.89 0.43 -27.28
N ILE A 146 -1.18 1.73 -27.24
CA ILE A 146 -1.27 2.60 -28.40
C ILE A 146 0.00 3.45 -28.46
N LEU A 147 0.76 3.29 -29.54
CA LEU A 147 2.01 4.01 -29.76
C LEU A 147 1.77 5.32 -30.54
N PRO A 148 2.60 6.36 -30.33
CA PRO A 148 3.70 6.46 -29.38
C PRO A 148 3.23 6.61 -27.94
N ASN A 149 3.95 5.97 -26.99
CA ASN A 149 3.61 6.02 -25.58
C ASN A 149 4.12 7.33 -24.95
N THR A 150 3.33 8.39 -25.07
CA THR A 150 3.65 9.74 -24.59
C THR A 150 3.83 9.79 -23.08
N LEU A 151 3.02 9.04 -22.33
CA LEU A 151 3.12 8.99 -20.87
C LEU A 151 4.44 8.38 -20.41
N LEU A 152 4.89 7.30 -21.06
CA LEU A 152 6.20 6.71 -20.78
C LEU A 152 7.33 7.69 -21.10
N CYS A 153 7.29 8.35 -22.28
CA CYS A 153 8.29 9.33 -22.68
C CYS A 153 8.37 10.50 -21.68
N PHE A 154 7.21 11.04 -21.27
CA PHE A 154 7.12 12.08 -20.24
C PHE A 154 7.72 11.61 -18.91
N SER A 155 7.37 10.40 -18.49
CA SER A 155 7.79 9.83 -17.21
C SER A 155 9.30 9.57 -17.18
N LEU A 156 9.89 9.09 -18.28
CA LEU A 156 11.34 8.90 -18.41
C LEU A 156 12.07 10.25 -18.42
N GLY A 157 11.53 11.26 -19.10
CA GLY A 157 12.08 12.61 -19.03
C GLY A 157 12.01 13.21 -17.63
N GLY A 158 10.87 13.09 -16.95
CA GLY A 158 10.71 13.49 -15.55
C GLY A 158 11.65 12.77 -14.59
N PHE A 159 11.90 11.48 -14.82
CA PHE A 159 12.89 10.69 -14.12
C PHE A 159 14.30 11.28 -14.26
N VAL A 160 14.72 11.63 -15.49
CA VAL A 160 16.00 12.31 -15.75
C VAL A 160 16.06 13.65 -15.02
N GLY A 161 14.98 14.44 -15.04
CA GLY A 161 14.87 15.71 -14.31
C GLY A 161 15.06 15.52 -12.79
N ILE A 162 14.53 14.46 -12.19
CA ILE A 162 14.72 14.14 -10.78
C ILE A 162 16.18 13.79 -10.47
N LEU A 163 16.83 13.01 -11.32
CA LEU A 163 18.26 12.69 -11.15
C LEU A 163 19.13 13.94 -11.25
N LEU A 164 18.85 14.84 -12.21
CA LEU A 164 19.54 16.13 -12.31
C LEU A 164 19.37 16.98 -11.05
N ILE A 165 18.15 17.08 -10.51
CA ILE A 165 17.89 17.79 -9.24
C ILE A 165 18.69 17.16 -8.10
N TRP A 166 18.74 15.83 -8.02
CA TRP A 166 19.50 15.11 -6.99
C TRP A 166 20.99 15.45 -7.10
N ILE A 167 21.59 15.39 -8.29
CA ILE A 167 22.99 15.76 -8.54
C ILE A 167 23.25 17.22 -8.17
N LEU A 168 22.41 18.17 -8.64
CA LEU A 168 22.55 19.60 -8.35
C LEU A 168 22.47 19.90 -6.85
N ARG A 169 21.64 19.18 -6.10
CA ARG A 169 21.57 19.35 -4.64
C ARG A 169 22.86 18.97 -3.93
N ILE A 170 23.56 17.96 -4.42
CA ILE A 170 24.83 17.53 -3.83
C ILE A 170 25.88 18.62 -3.98
N PHE A 171 26.02 19.20 -5.18
CA PHE A 171 26.98 20.27 -5.42
C PHE A 171 26.67 21.55 -4.61
N ARG A 172 25.38 21.83 -4.33
CA ARG A 172 24.98 22.97 -3.50
C ARG A 172 25.10 22.71 -1.99
N SER A 173 25.08 21.46 -1.56
CA SER A 173 25.11 21.06 -0.14
C SER A 173 26.48 21.24 0.52
N SER A 174 27.50 21.69 -0.21
CA SER A 174 28.89 21.75 0.26
C SER A 174 29.13 22.67 1.46
N TYR A 175 28.16 23.48 1.90
CA TYR A 175 28.38 24.53 2.91
C TYR A 175 27.28 24.69 3.99
N SER A 176 26.29 23.83 4.08
CA SER A 176 25.30 23.96 5.14
C SER A 176 25.66 23.05 6.31
N ALA A 177 25.98 23.63 7.45
CA ALA A 177 26.14 22.92 8.71
C ALA A 177 24.92 21.99 8.95
N PRO A 178 25.10 20.77 9.46
CA PRO A 178 24.01 19.85 9.72
C PRO A 178 23.02 20.52 10.68
N SER A 179 21.86 20.89 10.18
CA SER A 179 20.72 21.19 11.03
C SER A 179 20.53 19.95 11.91
N ARG A 180 20.68 20.10 13.23
CA ARG A 180 20.50 19.02 14.19
C ARG A 180 19.22 18.27 13.83
N SER A 181 19.36 17.09 13.23
CA SER A 181 18.28 16.18 12.93
C SER A 181 17.61 15.82 14.25
N GLY A 182 16.39 16.26 14.44
CA GLY A 182 15.66 16.11 15.70
C GLY A 182 15.04 17.40 16.22
N SER A 183 15.39 18.55 15.67
CA SER A 183 14.73 19.81 16.02
C SER A 183 13.25 19.77 15.64
N ARG A 184 12.37 19.78 16.67
CA ARG A 184 10.90 19.89 16.52
C ARG A 184 10.47 21.31 16.08
N ALA A 185 11.38 22.18 15.66
CA ALA A 185 11.14 23.59 15.34
C ALA A 185 10.01 23.82 14.30
N ASN A 186 9.75 22.85 13.45
CA ASN A 186 8.67 22.92 12.44
C ASN A 186 7.43 22.07 12.81
N TRP A 187 7.37 21.54 14.03
CA TRP A 187 6.21 20.79 14.48
C TRP A 187 5.18 21.74 15.11
N ARG A 188 3.90 21.49 14.85
CA ARG A 188 2.82 22.30 15.41
C ARG A 188 1.98 21.44 16.33
N ASP A 189 1.81 21.87 17.56
CA ASP A 189 0.89 21.25 18.51
C ASP A 189 -0.55 21.47 18.04
N LEU A 190 -1.30 20.40 17.87
CA LEU A 190 -2.68 20.43 17.40
C LEU A 190 -3.68 20.63 18.54
N LEU A 191 -3.31 20.24 19.77
CA LEU A 191 -4.21 20.26 20.92
C LEU A 191 -4.11 21.56 21.72
N GLU A 192 -3.03 22.31 21.59
CA GLU A 192 -2.81 23.55 22.32
C GLU A 192 -3.87 24.62 21.99
N LYS A 193 -4.15 24.79 20.68
CA LYS A 193 -5.07 25.84 20.20
C LYS A 193 -6.48 25.36 19.96
N ASN A 194 -6.74 24.06 19.90
CA ASN A 194 -8.04 23.50 19.54
C ASN A 194 -8.64 22.72 20.71
N ARG A 195 -9.43 23.41 21.55
CA ARG A 195 -10.10 22.82 22.73
C ARG A 195 -11.10 21.73 22.35
N LEU A 196 -11.82 21.86 21.23
CA LEU A 196 -12.76 20.84 20.75
C LEU A 196 -12.03 19.55 20.37
N LEU A 197 -10.96 19.66 19.58
CA LEU A 197 -10.13 18.52 19.23
C LEU A 197 -9.52 17.85 20.47
N LYS A 198 -9.04 18.66 21.43
CA LYS A 198 -8.52 18.15 22.70
C LYS A 198 -9.59 17.38 23.47
N GLY A 199 -10.80 17.90 23.58
CA GLY A 199 -11.92 17.23 24.23
C GLY A 199 -12.29 15.92 23.56
N LEU A 200 -12.38 15.90 22.22
CA LEU A 200 -12.66 14.69 21.43
C LEU A 200 -11.60 13.59 21.60
N VAL A 201 -10.31 13.97 21.63
CA VAL A 201 -9.19 13.02 21.74
C VAL A 201 -9.04 12.49 23.17
N ILE A 202 -9.30 13.31 24.21
CA ILE A 202 -9.29 12.90 25.61
C ILE A 202 -10.51 12.02 25.93
N SER A 203 -11.69 12.35 25.38
CA SER A 203 -12.88 11.53 25.56
C SER A 203 -12.68 10.11 24.98
N ARG A 204 -13.19 9.10 25.68
CA ARG A 204 -13.17 7.71 25.18
C ARG A 204 -14.30 7.39 24.24
N TRP A 205 -15.41 8.14 24.29
CA TRP A 205 -16.60 7.85 23.53
C TRP A 205 -16.38 7.85 22.01
N PRO A 206 -15.75 8.86 21.39
CA PRO A 206 -15.50 8.84 19.95
C PRO A 206 -14.66 7.66 19.51
N GLN A 207 -13.61 7.34 20.26
CA GLN A 207 -12.74 6.19 20.00
C GLN A 207 -13.52 4.87 20.12
N PHE A 208 -14.31 4.71 21.17
CA PHE A 208 -15.11 3.50 21.41
C PHE A 208 -16.17 3.30 20.33
N ILE A 209 -16.93 4.35 19.97
CA ILE A 209 -17.93 4.29 18.89
C ILE A 209 -17.30 3.85 17.58
N LEU A 210 -16.18 4.47 17.18
CA LEU A 210 -15.47 4.09 15.96
C LEU A 210 -14.92 2.67 16.02
N THR A 211 -14.49 2.20 17.19
CA THR A 211 -14.03 0.82 17.38
C THR A 211 -15.19 -0.18 17.25
N ILE A 212 -16.38 0.15 17.78
CA ILE A 212 -17.57 -0.70 17.63
C ILE A 212 -18.06 -0.74 16.18
N ILE A 213 -18.05 0.40 15.47
CA ILE A 213 -18.35 0.43 14.04
C ILE A 213 -17.37 -0.44 13.26
N ALA A 214 -16.07 -0.32 13.54
CA ALA A 214 -15.05 -1.15 12.91
C ALA A 214 -15.22 -2.64 13.25
N LEU A 215 -15.65 -2.98 14.48
CA LEU A 215 -15.96 -4.35 14.88
C LEU A 215 -17.18 -4.90 14.12
N ALA A 216 -18.23 -4.10 13.99
CA ALA A 216 -19.42 -4.47 13.22
C ALA A 216 -19.07 -4.73 11.74
N LEU A 217 -18.21 -3.89 11.14
CA LEU A 217 -17.70 -4.11 9.78
C LEU A 217 -16.86 -5.39 9.67
N ILE A 218 -16.03 -5.72 10.66
CA ILE A 218 -15.30 -7.00 10.68
C ILE A 218 -16.25 -8.19 10.77
N TYR A 219 -17.28 -8.13 11.61
CA TYR A 219 -18.31 -9.17 11.64
C TYR A 219 -19.06 -9.29 10.32
N LEU A 220 -19.40 -8.16 9.70
CA LEU A 220 -20.02 -8.16 8.36
C LEU A 220 -19.11 -8.84 7.33
N VAL A 221 -17.81 -8.51 7.31
CA VAL A 221 -16.81 -9.17 6.44
C VAL A 221 -16.79 -10.68 6.69
N ILE A 222 -16.77 -11.13 7.95
CA ILE A 222 -16.76 -12.56 8.28
C ILE A 222 -18.07 -13.21 7.80
N MET A 223 -19.24 -12.65 8.14
CA MET A 223 -20.53 -13.22 7.78
C MET A 223 -20.73 -13.31 6.27
N THR A 224 -20.43 -12.24 5.53
CA THR A 224 -20.58 -12.23 4.07
C THR A 224 -19.55 -13.13 3.37
N SER A 225 -18.37 -13.33 3.96
CA SER A 225 -17.36 -14.25 3.43
C SER A 225 -17.78 -15.72 3.59
N PHE A 226 -18.48 -16.10 4.66
CA PHE A 226 -18.92 -17.48 4.90
C PHE A 226 -20.27 -17.80 4.26
N PHE A 227 -21.22 -16.87 4.34
CA PHE A 227 -22.62 -17.09 3.98
C PHE A 227 -23.06 -16.34 2.72
N GLY A 228 -22.23 -15.43 2.19
CA GLY A 228 -22.52 -14.68 0.97
C GLY A 228 -22.16 -15.43 -0.31
N THR A 229 -22.25 -14.73 -1.42
CA THR A 229 -21.95 -15.28 -2.75
C THR A 229 -20.53 -15.87 -2.81
N LYS A 230 -20.40 -17.00 -3.52
CA LYS A 230 -19.10 -17.65 -3.75
C LYS A 230 -18.23 -16.92 -4.77
N MET A 231 -18.82 -16.02 -5.54
CA MET A 231 -18.12 -15.19 -6.53
C MET A 231 -17.28 -14.15 -5.82
N SER A 232 -15.97 -14.34 -5.74
CA SER A 232 -15.06 -13.46 -4.98
C SER A 232 -15.15 -11.99 -5.38
N GLY A 233 -15.24 -11.68 -6.69
CA GLY A 233 -15.37 -10.32 -7.22
C GLY A 233 -16.69 -9.62 -6.89
N ARG A 234 -17.71 -10.34 -6.41
CA ARG A 234 -19.01 -9.81 -5.96
C ARG A 234 -19.29 -10.09 -4.49
N ASN A 235 -18.34 -10.66 -3.75
CA ASN A 235 -18.49 -10.92 -2.34
C ASN A 235 -18.10 -9.68 -1.52
N LEU A 236 -19.05 -9.14 -0.76
CA LEU A 236 -18.84 -7.93 0.03
C LEU A 236 -17.64 -8.05 0.99
N GLY A 237 -17.46 -9.20 1.64
CA GLY A 237 -16.35 -9.42 2.57
C GLY A 237 -14.99 -9.31 1.89
N VAL A 238 -14.82 -9.91 0.70
CA VAL A 238 -13.60 -9.82 -0.11
C VAL A 238 -13.36 -8.38 -0.56
N LEU A 239 -14.39 -7.71 -1.09
CA LEU A 239 -14.30 -6.34 -1.59
C LEU A 239 -13.97 -5.35 -0.47
N LEU A 240 -14.63 -5.46 0.68
CA LEU A 240 -14.35 -4.60 1.84
C LEU A 240 -12.92 -4.82 2.36
N MET A 241 -12.43 -6.06 2.41
CA MET A 241 -11.09 -6.37 2.93
C MET A 241 -9.98 -5.96 1.95
N TRP A 242 -10.08 -6.39 0.68
CA TRP A 242 -8.97 -6.28 -0.26
C TRP A 242 -8.99 -5.00 -1.10
N ALA A 243 -10.15 -4.41 -1.34
CA ALA A 243 -10.23 -3.14 -2.07
C ALA A 243 -10.40 -1.95 -1.13
N VAL A 244 -11.45 -1.91 -0.32
CA VAL A 244 -11.80 -0.73 0.48
C VAL A 244 -10.85 -0.54 1.67
N TRP A 245 -10.72 -1.53 2.53
CA TRP A 245 -9.91 -1.42 3.76
C TRP A 245 -8.42 -1.25 3.44
N LEU A 246 -7.89 -2.00 2.47
CA LEU A 246 -6.50 -1.87 2.05
C LEU A 246 -6.22 -0.47 1.48
N PHE A 247 -7.13 0.08 0.67
CA PHE A 247 -7.04 1.45 0.16
C PHE A 247 -7.07 2.47 1.31
N LEU A 248 -8.03 2.36 2.22
CA LEU A 248 -8.14 3.29 3.35
C LEU A 248 -6.88 3.30 4.21
N ILE A 249 -6.32 2.13 4.53
CA ILE A 249 -5.10 2.05 5.34
C ILE A 249 -3.90 2.64 4.59
N ILE A 250 -3.68 2.26 3.34
CA ILE A 250 -2.44 2.59 2.62
C ILE A 250 -2.47 4.01 2.06
N VAL A 251 -3.58 4.40 1.43
CA VAL A 251 -3.66 5.68 0.71
C VAL A 251 -4.10 6.83 1.61
N VAL A 252 -5.00 6.55 2.57
CA VAL A 252 -5.58 7.60 3.42
C VAL A 252 -4.93 7.64 4.79
N MET A 253 -5.04 6.57 5.57
CA MET A 253 -4.69 6.60 6.99
C MET A 253 -3.17 6.68 7.24
N THR A 254 -2.38 5.89 6.52
CA THR A 254 -0.93 5.81 6.75
C THR A 254 -0.19 7.11 6.44
N PRO A 255 -0.39 7.81 5.32
CA PRO A 255 0.31 9.07 5.04
C PRO A 255 -0.07 10.21 5.99
N TRP A 256 -1.30 10.24 6.46
CA TRP A 256 -1.80 11.31 7.35
C TRP A 256 -1.53 11.00 8.81
N GLY A 257 -1.94 9.83 9.28
CA GLY A 257 -1.97 9.47 10.70
C GLY A 257 -1.01 8.36 11.11
N GLY A 258 -0.25 7.76 10.19
CA GLY A 258 0.64 6.64 10.49
C GLY A 258 -0.15 5.44 10.99
N ARG A 259 -0.11 5.20 12.30
CA ARG A 259 -0.82 4.11 12.97
C ARG A 259 -2.22 4.50 13.48
N ILE A 260 -2.87 5.49 12.85
CA ILE A 260 -4.22 5.93 13.28
C ILE A 260 -5.26 4.81 13.21
N TRP A 261 -5.10 3.84 12.31
CA TRP A 261 -5.93 2.63 12.31
C TRP A 261 -5.87 1.89 13.66
N CYS A 262 -4.69 1.81 14.29
CA CYS A 262 -4.53 1.12 15.57
C CYS A 262 -5.29 1.80 16.73
N THR A 263 -5.68 3.07 16.57
CA THR A 263 -6.51 3.82 17.55
C THR A 263 -7.92 3.27 17.63
N ILE A 264 -8.47 2.84 16.48
CA ILE A 264 -9.86 2.37 16.33
C ILE A 264 -9.94 0.88 15.97
N CYS A 265 -8.79 0.18 15.94
CA CYS A 265 -8.73 -1.23 15.56
C CYS A 265 -9.48 -2.11 16.58
N PRO A 266 -10.46 -2.91 16.15
CA PRO A 266 -11.25 -3.71 17.08
C PRO A 266 -10.58 -5.04 17.47
N LEU A 267 -9.50 -5.47 16.82
CA LEU A 267 -8.85 -6.74 17.07
C LEU A 267 -8.45 -6.97 18.54
N PRO A 268 -7.93 -5.96 19.29
CA PRO A 268 -7.58 -6.16 20.69
C PRO A 268 -8.73 -5.90 21.68
N ILE A 269 -9.96 -5.57 21.22
CA ILE A 269 -11.04 -5.09 22.11
C ILE A 269 -11.39 -6.07 23.23
N PHE A 270 -11.55 -7.34 22.89
CA PHE A 270 -11.86 -8.39 23.89
C PHE A 270 -10.67 -8.64 24.81
N GLY A 271 -9.45 -8.65 24.25
CA GLY A 271 -8.22 -8.76 25.02
C GLY A 271 -8.02 -7.61 26.00
N ASP A 272 -8.32 -6.38 25.56
CA ASP A 272 -8.27 -5.20 26.44
C ASP A 272 -9.29 -5.30 27.59
N LEU A 273 -10.49 -5.82 27.31
CA LEU A 273 -11.49 -6.04 28.35
C LEU A 273 -10.98 -7.03 29.41
N PHE A 274 -10.38 -8.15 29.02
CA PHE A 274 -9.77 -9.10 29.94
C PHE A 274 -8.66 -8.47 30.78
N GLN A 275 -7.77 -7.70 30.14
CA GLN A 275 -6.62 -7.08 30.83
C GLN A 275 -6.98 -5.87 31.68
N ARG A 276 -8.05 -5.13 31.35
CA ARG A 276 -8.44 -3.87 31.99
C ARG A 276 -9.68 -3.99 32.88
N GLY A 277 -10.53 -4.98 32.64
CA GLY A 277 -11.79 -5.20 33.36
C GLY A 277 -12.88 -4.16 33.10
N SER A 278 -12.63 -3.17 32.21
CA SER A 278 -13.58 -2.10 31.86
C SER A 278 -13.15 -1.42 30.55
N PHE A 279 -14.12 -0.85 29.81
CA PHE A 279 -13.85 -0.04 28.61
C PHE A 279 -13.69 1.46 28.91
N PHE A 280 -14.34 1.98 29.95
CA PHE A 280 -14.44 3.43 30.18
C PHE A 280 -13.70 3.90 31.43
N THR A 281 -13.92 3.21 32.54
CA THR A 281 -13.35 3.60 33.83
C THR A 281 -12.10 2.79 34.15
N PRO A 282 -10.94 3.44 34.34
CA PRO A 282 -9.74 2.74 34.79
C PRO A 282 -9.98 2.03 36.12
N ARG A 283 -9.59 0.76 36.20
CA ARG A 283 -9.67 -0.07 37.41
C ARG A 283 -8.27 -0.46 37.86
N LYS A 284 -8.10 -0.57 39.15
CA LYS A 284 -6.86 -1.13 39.73
C LYS A 284 -6.81 -2.63 39.43
N GLY A 285 -5.67 -3.08 38.92
CA GLY A 285 -5.41 -4.50 38.70
C GLY A 285 -5.07 -5.22 40.02
N ARG A 286 -4.71 -6.50 39.92
CA ARG A 286 -4.34 -7.33 41.08
C ARG A 286 -3.22 -6.75 41.95
N THR A 287 -2.35 -5.95 41.35
CA THR A 287 -1.22 -5.29 42.02
C THR A 287 -1.60 -3.97 42.70
N GLY A 288 -2.89 -3.59 42.72
CA GLY A 288 -3.36 -2.32 43.24
C GLY A 288 -3.05 -1.10 42.38
N THR A 289 -2.44 -1.29 41.20
CA THR A 289 -2.05 -0.25 40.23
C THR A 289 -2.90 -0.32 38.96
N TYR A 290 -2.88 0.78 38.15
CA TYR A 290 -3.64 0.87 36.88
C TYR A 290 -2.88 0.28 35.68
N ASN A 291 -2.16 -0.83 35.87
CA ASN A 291 -1.16 -1.37 34.94
C ASN A 291 -1.68 -2.43 33.97
N ASN A 292 -2.97 -2.49 33.63
CA ASN A 292 -3.58 -3.47 32.73
C ASN A 292 -3.44 -4.93 33.21
N LYS A 293 -3.39 -5.19 34.51
CA LYS A 293 -3.27 -6.54 35.09
C LYS A 293 -4.51 -6.92 35.90
N PHE A 294 -5.70 -6.72 35.34
CA PHE A 294 -6.95 -7.04 36.00
C PHE A 294 -7.16 -8.56 36.06
N SER A 295 -7.01 -9.25 34.92
CA SER A 295 -7.13 -10.72 34.85
C SER A 295 -6.04 -11.34 33.97
N GLY A 296 -5.94 -12.68 33.97
CA GLY A 296 -4.98 -13.44 33.16
C GLY A 296 -3.64 -13.70 33.87
N PHE A 297 -2.73 -14.41 33.21
CA PHE A 297 -1.43 -14.81 33.74
C PHE A 297 -0.40 -13.67 33.72
N SER A 298 -0.57 -12.71 32.81
CA SER A 298 0.33 -11.54 32.63
C SER A 298 1.80 -11.93 32.41
N LEU A 299 2.05 -13.01 31.69
CA LEU A 299 3.41 -13.46 31.36
C LEU A 299 4.14 -12.44 30.51
N LYS A 300 5.40 -12.23 30.78
CA LYS A 300 6.24 -11.37 29.95
C LYS A 300 6.52 -12.05 28.61
N TRP A 301 6.46 -11.27 27.52
CA TRP A 301 6.86 -11.78 26.21
C TRP A 301 8.33 -12.17 26.20
N PRO A 302 8.72 -13.33 25.61
CA PRO A 302 10.11 -13.79 25.59
C PRO A 302 11.05 -12.77 24.97
N GLU A 303 12.17 -12.49 25.63
CA GLU A 303 13.11 -11.44 25.19
C GLU A 303 13.71 -11.72 23.80
N LYS A 304 14.03 -12.97 23.50
CA LYS A 304 14.55 -13.39 22.20
C LYS A 304 13.61 -13.09 21.04
N LEU A 305 12.29 -12.99 21.31
CA LEU A 305 11.24 -12.69 20.31
C LEU A 305 10.81 -11.20 20.32
N ARG A 306 11.49 -10.33 21.07
CA ARG A 306 11.23 -8.87 21.09
C ARG A 306 11.84 -8.15 19.90
N ASN A 307 11.61 -8.68 18.69
CA ASN A 307 12.09 -8.14 17.43
C ASN A 307 11.01 -8.23 16.34
N ASN A 308 11.33 -7.90 15.09
CA ASN A 308 10.36 -7.92 14.00
C ASN A 308 10.32 -9.24 13.21
N TRP A 309 11.15 -10.24 13.50
CA TRP A 309 11.21 -11.46 12.69
C TRP A 309 9.88 -12.20 12.63
N LEU A 310 9.20 -12.34 13.76
CA LEU A 310 7.89 -13.01 13.79
C LEU A 310 6.84 -12.26 12.97
N ARG A 311 6.87 -10.91 12.99
CA ARG A 311 6.00 -10.09 12.13
C ARG A 311 6.29 -10.28 10.65
N ILE A 312 7.58 -10.36 10.27
CA ILE A 312 8.00 -10.60 8.89
C ILE A 312 7.44 -11.94 8.41
N ILE A 313 7.60 -13.00 9.23
CA ILE A 313 7.11 -14.34 8.91
C ILE A 313 5.59 -14.34 8.71
N VAL A 314 4.83 -13.78 9.66
CA VAL A 314 3.36 -13.73 9.57
C VAL A 314 2.91 -12.88 8.37
N PHE A 315 3.57 -11.76 8.11
CA PHE A 315 3.30 -10.92 6.94
C PHE A 315 3.56 -11.67 5.63
N LEU A 316 4.69 -12.39 5.52
CA LEU A 316 5.01 -13.18 4.32
C LEU A 316 4.07 -14.38 4.12
N ILE A 317 3.64 -15.05 5.20
CA ILE A 317 2.60 -16.10 5.11
C ILE A 317 1.33 -15.52 4.52
N LEU A 318 0.80 -14.43 5.06
CA LEU A 318 -0.39 -13.78 4.53
C LEU A 318 -0.20 -13.29 3.10
N ALA A 319 0.98 -12.74 2.80
CA ALA A 319 1.32 -12.29 1.45
C ALA A 319 1.33 -13.46 0.44
N THR A 320 1.90 -14.60 0.81
CA THR A 320 1.96 -15.79 -0.04
C THR A 320 0.56 -16.34 -0.35
N PHE A 321 -0.30 -16.43 0.67
CA PHE A 321 -1.67 -16.95 0.50
C PHE A 321 -2.69 -15.90 0.06
N SER A 322 -2.28 -14.66 -0.19
CA SER A 322 -3.20 -13.58 -0.60
C SER A 322 -4.00 -13.89 -1.85
N THR A 323 -3.40 -14.57 -2.83
CA THR A 323 -4.08 -14.99 -4.08
C THR A 323 -5.25 -15.90 -3.81
N THR A 324 -5.06 -16.89 -2.94
CA THR A 324 -6.11 -17.81 -2.50
C THR A 324 -7.19 -17.08 -1.71
N MET A 325 -6.79 -16.12 -0.84
CA MET A 325 -7.73 -15.33 -0.06
C MET A 325 -8.58 -14.43 -0.97
N VAL A 326 -7.97 -13.74 -1.94
CA VAL A 326 -8.71 -12.91 -2.91
C VAL A 326 -9.65 -13.74 -3.77
N ALA A 327 -9.24 -14.94 -4.16
CA ALA A 327 -10.02 -15.82 -5.03
C ALA A 327 -11.12 -16.61 -4.29
N SER A 328 -11.03 -16.79 -2.96
CA SER A 328 -12.01 -17.52 -2.16
C SER A 328 -12.50 -16.71 -0.97
N PRO A 329 -13.79 -16.33 -0.94
CA PRO A 329 -14.36 -15.60 0.19
C PRO A 329 -14.16 -16.29 1.53
N ARG A 330 -14.33 -17.62 1.60
CA ARG A 330 -14.19 -18.39 2.85
C ARG A 330 -12.78 -18.31 3.42
N THR A 331 -11.76 -18.35 2.60
CA THR A 331 -10.35 -18.23 3.06
C THR A 331 -10.05 -16.80 3.56
N SER A 332 -10.60 -15.78 2.92
CA SER A 332 -10.55 -14.40 3.43
C SER A 332 -11.25 -14.27 4.78
N GLY A 333 -12.48 -14.81 4.90
CA GLY A 333 -13.24 -14.82 6.15
C GLY A 333 -12.50 -15.53 7.28
N LEU A 334 -11.88 -16.69 7.00
CA LEU A 334 -11.07 -17.42 7.97
C LEU A 334 -9.86 -16.62 8.45
N ALA A 335 -9.15 -15.95 7.52
CA ALA A 335 -8.01 -15.12 7.88
C ALA A 335 -8.41 -13.96 8.80
N VAL A 336 -9.53 -13.28 8.52
CA VAL A 336 -10.05 -12.19 9.38
C VAL A 336 -10.50 -12.73 10.73
N LEU A 337 -11.17 -13.89 10.76
CA LEU A 337 -11.58 -14.56 12.00
C LEU A 337 -10.37 -14.92 12.88
N MET A 338 -9.30 -15.45 12.29
CA MET A 338 -8.05 -15.74 13.01
C MET A 338 -7.40 -14.47 13.55
N LEU A 339 -7.43 -13.37 12.81
CA LEU A 339 -6.95 -12.07 13.28
C LEU A 339 -7.74 -11.51 14.47
N LEU A 340 -8.99 -11.94 14.67
CA LEU A 340 -9.80 -11.57 15.85
C LEU A 340 -9.58 -12.54 17.02
N ILE A 341 -9.51 -13.84 16.75
CA ILE A 341 -9.38 -14.88 17.77
C ILE A 341 -7.99 -14.87 18.42
N VAL A 342 -6.93 -14.85 17.62
CA VAL A 342 -5.54 -14.97 18.13
C VAL A 342 -5.19 -13.89 19.16
N PRO A 343 -5.40 -12.57 18.90
CA PRO A 343 -5.13 -11.55 19.92
C PRO A 343 -6.00 -11.68 21.16
N THR A 344 -7.25 -12.15 21.01
CA THR A 344 -8.16 -12.40 22.14
C THR A 344 -7.65 -13.52 23.03
N LEU A 345 -7.18 -14.63 22.46
CA LEU A 345 -6.60 -15.76 23.22
C LEU A 345 -5.23 -15.43 23.83
N MET A 346 -4.45 -14.58 23.19
CA MET A 346 -3.14 -14.17 23.71
C MET A 346 -3.23 -13.17 24.88
N ALA A 347 -4.28 -12.37 24.95
CA ALA A 347 -4.42 -11.32 25.96
C ALA A 347 -4.47 -11.83 27.40
N PRO A 348 -5.17 -12.92 27.77
CA PRO A 348 -5.12 -13.49 29.12
C PRO A 348 -3.78 -14.14 29.46
N VAL A 349 -3.00 -14.55 28.46
CA VAL A 349 -1.70 -15.22 28.67
C VAL A 349 -0.58 -14.20 28.87
N PHE A 350 -0.44 -13.25 27.95
CA PHE A 350 0.67 -12.29 27.95
C PHE A 350 0.23 -10.92 28.46
N GLU A 351 1.20 -10.19 29.07
CA GLU A 351 0.99 -8.79 29.44
C GLU A 351 0.89 -7.89 28.21
N LEU A 352 0.20 -6.74 28.35
CA LEU A 352 0.07 -5.72 27.32
C LEU A 352 -0.55 -6.24 26.02
N ARG A 353 -0.51 -5.49 24.95
CA ARG A 353 -0.94 -5.90 23.60
C ARG A 353 0.18 -6.65 22.86
N SER A 354 0.63 -7.80 23.39
CA SER A 354 1.76 -8.55 22.84
C SER A 354 1.55 -8.99 21.39
N PHE A 355 0.33 -9.42 21.01
CA PHE A 355 0.00 -9.70 19.61
C PHE A 355 0.26 -8.48 18.71
N CYS A 356 -0.33 -7.34 19.06
CA CYS A 356 -0.18 -6.11 18.27
C CYS A 356 1.28 -5.63 18.20
N ARG A 357 2.06 -5.92 19.25
CA ARG A 357 3.45 -5.48 19.36
C ARG A 357 4.43 -6.36 18.61
N TYR A 358 4.19 -7.68 18.49
CA TYR A 358 5.20 -8.63 18.01
C TYR A 358 4.75 -9.52 16.85
N ILE A 359 3.44 -9.66 16.60
CA ILE A 359 2.91 -10.62 15.62
C ILE A 359 2.09 -9.95 14.52
N CYS A 360 1.30 -8.93 14.86
CA CYS A 360 0.28 -8.34 14.00
C CYS A 360 0.79 -7.97 12.60
N PRO A 361 0.24 -8.56 11.52
CA PRO A 361 0.67 -8.27 10.15
C PRO A 361 0.28 -6.85 9.70
N VAL A 362 -0.81 -6.30 10.22
CA VAL A 362 -1.19 -4.89 9.95
C VAL A 362 -0.15 -3.95 10.53
N HIS A 363 0.35 -4.22 11.75
CA HIS A 363 1.44 -3.44 12.32
C HIS A 363 2.75 -3.66 11.55
N ALA A 364 3.03 -4.89 11.07
CA ALA A 364 4.17 -5.14 10.22
C ALA A 364 4.19 -4.16 9.04
N PHE A 365 3.03 -3.91 8.44
CA PHE A 365 2.87 -3.00 7.31
C PHE A 365 2.89 -1.51 7.74
N VAL A 366 1.97 -1.06 8.60
CA VAL A 366 1.83 0.38 8.92
C VAL A 366 2.93 0.92 9.84
N GLY A 367 3.57 0.06 10.62
CA GLY A 367 4.60 0.45 11.59
C GLY A 367 5.78 1.20 10.98
N PRO A 368 6.50 0.63 10.00
CA PRO A 368 7.62 1.29 9.34
C PRO A 368 7.24 2.63 8.69
N PHE A 369 6.03 2.74 8.14
CA PHE A 369 5.54 3.96 7.52
C PHE A 369 5.04 5.02 8.52
N ALA A 370 4.81 4.67 9.79
CA ALA A 370 4.36 5.62 10.79
C ALA A 370 5.32 6.80 10.98
N GLY A 371 6.62 6.59 10.80
CA GLY A 371 7.64 7.64 10.81
C GLY A 371 7.49 8.66 9.68
N MET A 372 6.81 8.30 8.60
CA MET A 372 6.58 9.17 7.45
C MET A 372 5.34 10.03 7.58
N SER A 373 4.39 9.66 8.44
CA SER A 373 3.10 10.34 8.58
C SER A 373 3.22 11.79 9.05
N LYS A 374 2.17 12.57 8.75
CA LYS A 374 2.07 13.97 9.19
C LYS A 374 1.70 14.14 10.66
N LEU A 375 1.28 13.06 11.35
CA LEU A 375 0.87 13.07 12.76
C LEU A 375 1.90 12.34 13.61
N ALA A 376 2.20 12.89 14.81
CA ALA A 376 3.04 12.24 15.81
C ALA A 376 2.54 12.56 17.22
N LEU A 377 2.61 11.59 18.12
CA LEU A 377 2.38 11.79 19.54
C LEU A 377 3.74 11.95 20.25
N ARG A 378 3.92 13.02 21.02
CA ARG A 378 5.16 13.32 21.75
C ARG A 378 4.87 14.12 23.02
N ASN A 379 5.87 14.21 23.89
CA ASN A 379 5.89 15.17 25.01
C ASN A 379 6.11 16.60 24.48
N ARG A 380 5.56 17.59 25.21
CA ARG A 380 5.79 19.02 24.97
C ARG A 380 7.16 19.45 25.50
N SER A 381 7.45 19.14 26.77
CA SER A 381 8.72 19.41 27.42
C SER A 381 9.35 18.12 27.93
N GLN A 382 10.65 17.94 27.67
CA GLN A 382 11.42 16.83 28.21
C GLN A 382 11.66 16.99 29.71
N GLU A 383 11.91 18.22 30.20
CA GLU A 383 12.17 18.52 31.59
C GLU A 383 11.02 18.11 32.51
N VAL A 384 9.77 18.26 32.05
CA VAL A 384 8.58 17.82 32.80
C VAL A 384 8.54 16.29 32.91
N CYS A 385 8.93 15.61 31.85
CA CYS A 385 9.01 14.15 31.88
C CYS A 385 10.13 13.65 32.76
N ASP A 386 11.30 14.28 32.72
CA ASP A 386 12.48 13.90 33.54
C ASP A 386 12.23 14.03 35.04
N LYS A 387 11.33 14.96 35.46
CA LYS A 387 10.87 15.13 36.85
C LYS A 387 9.71 14.21 37.26
N CYS A 388 9.14 13.43 36.30
CA CYS A 388 7.98 12.60 36.56
C CYS A 388 8.40 11.21 37.07
N SER A 389 8.55 11.02 38.36
CA SER A 389 8.95 9.76 38.99
C SER A 389 7.91 8.61 38.82
N ALA A 390 6.63 8.94 38.69
CA ALA A 390 5.53 7.96 38.62
C ALA A 390 5.35 7.39 37.22
N HIS A 391 5.93 7.99 36.18
CA HIS A 391 5.79 7.57 34.77
C HIS A 391 4.33 7.23 34.39
N TYR A 392 3.39 8.14 34.72
CA TYR A 392 1.94 7.91 34.53
C TYR A 392 1.55 7.46 33.12
N CYS A 393 2.24 7.94 32.08
CA CYS A 393 1.99 7.53 30.69
C CYS A 393 2.28 6.04 30.45
N GLN A 394 3.22 5.46 31.17
CA GLN A 394 3.59 4.04 31.09
C GLN A 394 2.78 3.18 32.08
N ASN A 395 2.58 3.67 33.31
CA ASN A 395 2.04 2.89 34.43
C ASN A 395 0.54 3.06 34.63
N GLY A 396 -0.07 4.10 34.01
CA GLY A 396 -1.49 4.44 34.21
C GLY A 396 -1.75 5.33 35.42
N SER A 397 -2.99 5.81 35.53
CA SER A 397 -3.49 6.65 36.61
C SER A 397 -4.99 6.42 36.82
N SER A 398 -5.61 7.13 37.77
CA SER A 398 -7.07 7.09 37.95
C SER A 398 -7.84 7.62 36.73
N SER A 399 -7.21 8.42 35.87
CA SER A 399 -7.81 9.01 34.67
C SER A 399 -7.58 8.17 33.40
N GLY A 400 -6.61 7.22 33.39
CA GLY A 400 -6.28 6.41 32.23
C GLY A 400 -5.51 5.14 32.55
N TRP A 401 -5.59 4.16 31.64
CA TRP A 401 -4.82 2.93 31.75
C TRP A 401 -3.36 3.12 31.37
N ALA A 402 -2.53 2.22 31.82
CA ALA A 402 -1.14 2.09 31.40
C ALA A 402 -1.03 1.94 29.88
N CYS A 403 0.10 2.37 29.33
CA CYS A 403 0.39 2.21 27.91
C CYS A 403 0.30 0.73 27.50
N PRO A 404 -0.59 0.33 26.59
CA PRO A 404 -0.74 -1.07 26.18
C PRO A 404 0.46 -1.60 25.37
N TYR A 405 1.38 -0.72 24.98
CA TYR A 405 2.65 -1.06 24.32
C TYR A 405 3.85 -0.98 25.29
N GLY A 406 3.65 -0.58 26.56
CA GLY A 406 4.70 -0.48 27.56
C GLY A 406 5.75 0.58 27.25
N ILE A 407 5.34 1.69 26.62
CA ILE A 407 6.25 2.75 26.17
C ILE A 407 6.13 3.94 27.12
N ASP A 408 7.29 4.48 27.54
CA ASP A 408 7.37 5.79 28.15
C ASP A 408 7.42 6.87 27.06
N VAL A 409 6.60 7.90 27.18
CA VAL A 409 6.55 9.00 26.21
C VAL A 409 7.84 9.84 26.27
N ALA A 410 8.52 9.89 27.41
CA ALA A 410 9.82 10.54 27.55
C ALA A 410 10.88 9.93 26.62
N GLU A 411 10.83 8.61 26.43
CA GLU A 411 11.76 7.85 25.60
C GLU A 411 11.28 7.66 24.17
N LEU A 412 10.05 8.08 23.84
CA LEU A 412 9.45 7.84 22.54
C LEU A 412 10.15 8.67 21.46
N ARG A 413 11.08 8.05 20.74
CA ARG A 413 11.84 8.66 19.63
C ARG A 413 11.19 8.43 18.29
N GLU A 414 10.52 7.28 18.11
CA GLU A 414 10.00 6.80 16.83
C GLU A 414 8.50 6.53 16.90
N SER A 415 7.76 6.98 15.88
CA SER A 415 6.33 6.75 15.77
C SER A 415 5.97 5.30 15.41
N ALA A 416 6.92 4.52 14.90
CA ALA A 416 6.74 3.11 14.57
C ALA A 416 6.34 2.25 15.78
N THR A 417 6.83 2.58 16.96
CA THR A 417 6.53 1.83 18.19
C THR A 417 5.21 2.22 18.84
N CYS A 418 4.74 3.49 18.66
CA CYS A 418 3.54 4.01 19.26
C CYS A 418 2.27 3.59 18.51
N GLY A 419 1.32 2.92 19.17
CA GLY A 419 0.03 2.52 18.57
C GLY A 419 -1.07 3.59 18.58
N LEU A 420 -0.76 4.85 18.93
CA LEU A 420 -1.71 5.97 19.01
C LEU A 420 -3.00 5.66 19.81
N CYS A 421 -2.89 4.86 20.88
CA CYS A 421 -4.05 4.50 21.71
C CYS A 421 -4.59 5.65 22.56
N LEU A 422 -3.86 6.77 22.65
CA LEU A 422 -4.20 8.03 23.32
C LEU A 422 -4.25 7.95 24.87
N GLU A 423 -3.95 6.80 25.48
CA GLU A 423 -4.01 6.66 26.94
C GLU A 423 -3.03 7.60 27.66
N CYS A 424 -1.84 7.81 27.12
CA CYS A 424 -0.85 8.71 27.71
C CYS A 424 -1.30 10.20 27.74
N LEU A 425 -2.20 10.62 26.81
CA LEU A 425 -2.85 11.93 26.87
C LEU A 425 -3.81 12.04 28.04
N ARG A 426 -4.46 10.93 28.42
CA ARG A 426 -5.45 10.85 29.50
C ARG A 426 -4.80 10.70 30.86
N THR A 427 -3.69 9.99 30.92
CA THR A 427 -2.99 9.67 32.18
C THR A 427 -2.05 10.77 32.68
N CYS A 428 -1.56 11.65 31.78
CA CYS A 428 -0.57 12.67 32.13
C CYS A 428 -1.22 13.81 32.93
N PRO A 429 -0.93 13.98 34.26
CA PRO A 429 -1.51 15.05 35.07
C PRO A 429 -0.94 16.41 34.71
N TYR A 430 0.22 16.46 34.06
CA TYR A 430 0.93 17.69 33.70
C TYR A 430 0.54 18.24 32.32
N ASP A 431 -0.43 17.65 31.64
CA ASP A 431 -0.81 18.00 30.26
C ASP A 431 0.40 18.08 29.29
N ASN A 432 1.44 17.31 29.56
CA ASN A 432 2.72 17.38 28.85
C ASN A 432 2.80 16.48 27.61
N VAL A 433 1.71 15.78 27.25
CA VAL A 433 1.64 14.93 26.05
C VAL A 433 0.70 15.57 25.04
N SER A 434 1.09 15.61 23.76
CA SER A 434 0.27 16.18 22.70
C SER A 434 0.40 15.45 21.36
N LEU A 435 -0.54 15.77 20.45
CA LEU A 435 -0.50 15.40 19.06
C LEU A 435 0.11 16.54 18.24
N PHE A 436 1.16 16.23 17.50
CA PHE A 436 1.88 17.18 16.67
C PHE A 436 1.67 16.91 15.19
N ARG A 437 1.40 17.99 14.44
CA ARG A 437 1.51 17.98 12.98
C ARG A 437 2.97 18.23 12.60
N ARG A 438 3.53 17.36 11.77
CA ARG A 438 4.92 17.42 11.34
C ARG A 438 5.06 17.31 9.81
N PRO A 439 6.22 17.65 9.23
CA PRO A 439 6.47 17.40 7.81
C PRO A 439 6.44 15.91 7.47
N PHE A 440 5.95 15.58 6.27
CA PHE A 440 5.96 14.21 5.75
C PHE A 440 7.39 13.68 5.63
N ALA A 441 7.59 12.40 5.95
CA ALA A 441 8.89 11.71 5.96
C ALA A 441 9.94 12.39 6.87
N SER A 442 9.53 12.78 8.08
CA SER A 442 10.40 13.41 9.08
C SER A 442 11.23 12.41 9.88
N GLU A 443 10.71 11.21 10.17
CA GLU A 443 11.45 10.11 10.81
C GLU A 443 11.81 9.06 9.77
N ARG A 444 13.07 8.62 9.75
CA ARG A 444 13.61 7.77 8.68
C ARG A 444 14.54 6.67 9.19
N LYS A 445 14.76 6.63 10.51
CA LYS A 445 15.77 5.75 11.07
C LYS A 445 15.30 4.30 11.06
N VAL A 446 16.23 3.44 10.67
CA VAL A 446 16.17 2.00 10.82
C VAL A 446 17.32 1.64 11.74
N ASN A 447 17.04 1.01 12.88
CA ASN A 447 18.02 0.85 13.95
C ASN A 447 18.43 -0.61 14.17
N SER A 448 17.69 -1.55 13.60
CA SER A 448 17.97 -2.98 13.75
C SER A 448 17.93 -3.73 12.43
N TRP A 449 18.58 -4.90 12.41
CA TRP A 449 18.50 -5.80 11.27
C TRP A 449 17.06 -6.21 10.95
N SER A 450 16.28 -6.56 11.97
CA SER A 450 14.86 -6.96 11.75
C SER A 450 14.01 -5.81 11.20
N ASP A 451 14.31 -4.54 11.56
CA ASP A 451 13.61 -3.38 10.98
C ASP A 451 13.97 -3.23 9.49
N ALA A 452 15.27 -3.37 9.15
CA ALA A 452 15.72 -3.28 7.77
C ALA A 452 15.08 -4.37 6.89
N TRP A 453 15.08 -5.63 7.36
CA TRP A 453 14.44 -6.74 6.66
C TRP A 453 12.94 -6.53 6.50
N LEU A 454 12.25 -6.01 7.51
CA LEU A 454 10.83 -5.71 7.43
C LEU A 454 10.52 -4.69 6.33
N VAL A 455 11.28 -3.59 6.27
CA VAL A 455 11.13 -2.56 5.22
C VAL A 455 11.36 -3.15 3.83
N ILE A 456 12.41 -3.95 3.67
CA ILE A 456 12.78 -4.56 2.38
C ILE A 456 11.75 -5.62 1.98
N ALA A 457 11.25 -6.44 2.91
CA ALA A 457 10.19 -7.41 2.64
C ALA A 457 8.90 -6.74 2.15
N ILE A 458 8.47 -5.65 2.82
CA ILE A 458 7.29 -4.88 2.39
C ILE A 458 7.49 -4.30 0.98
N PHE A 459 8.68 -3.77 0.68
CA PHE A 459 9.03 -3.27 -0.65
C PHE A 459 9.00 -4.37 -1.71
N SER A 460 9.59 -5.54 -1.41
CA SER A 460 9.63 -6.69 -2.32
C SER A 460 8.23 -7.20 -2.65
N ILE A 461 7.36 -7.30 -1.62
CA ILE A 461 5.96 -7.72 -1.81
C ILE A 461 5.18 -6.71 -2.66
N ALA A 462 5.44 -5.40 -2.55
CA ALA A 462 4.81 -4.41 -3.41
C ALA A 462 5.12 -4.65 -4.91
N ILE A 463 6.36 -5.02 -5.23
CA ILE A 463 6.77 -5.37 -6.59
C ILE A 463 6.10 -6.67 -7.03
N ILE A 464 6.18 -7.72 -6.20
CA ILE A 464 5.58 -9.02 -6.50
C ILE A 464 4.08 -8.89 -6.74
N TYR A 465 3.38 -8.15 -5.88
CA TYR A 465 1.94 -7.92 -6.02
C TYR A 465 1.59 -7.12 -7.28
N SER A 466 2.39 -6.10 -7.61
CA SER A 466 2.18 -5.35 -8.85
C SER A 466 2.27 -6.28 -10.06
N ILE A 467 3.29 -7.15 -10.12
CA ILE A 467 3.46 -8.12 -11.19
C ILE A 467 2.31 -9.15 -11.20
N LEU A 468 1.96 -9.68 -10.05
CA LEU A 468 0.98 -10.77 -9.91
C LEU A 468 -0.44 -10.31 -10.23
N TYR A 469 -0.88 -9.19 -9.63
CA TYR A 469 -2.28 -8.73 -9.71
C TYR A 469 -2.56 -7.80 -10.89
N LEU A 470 -1.57 -7.01 -11.33
CA LEU A 470 -1.73 -6.03 -12.40
C LEU A 470 -1.03 -6.43 -13.71
N GLY A 471 -0.27 -7.53 -13.69
CA GLY A 471 0.38 -8.08 -14.87
C GLY A 471 -0.60 -8.81 -15.79
N PRO A 472 -0.37 -8.79 -17.11
CA PRO A 472 -1.24 -9.45 -18.07
C PRO A 472 -0.91 -10.94 -18.29
N TRP A 473 0.08 -11.49 -17.60
CA TRP A 473 0.64 -12.81 -17.91
C TRP A 473 -0.19 -13.98 -17.35
N PRO A 474 -0.83 -14.80 -18.22
CA PRO A 474 -1.62 -15.96 -17.77
C PRO A 474 -0.79 -17.03 -17.06
N VAL A 475 0.45 -17.25 -17.50
CA VAL A 475 1.36 -18.28 -16.94
C VAL A 475 1.59 -18.07 -15.42
N VAL A 476 1.72 -16.82 -14.98
CA VAL A 476 1.92 -16.51 -13.54
C VAL A 476 0.73 -17.00 -12.70
N ARG A 477 -0.47 -17.03 -13.28
CA ARG A 477 -1.70 -17.45 -12.58
C ARG A 477 -1.73 -18.96 -12.34
N ASP A 478 -1.10 -19.75 -13.19
CA ASP A 478 -1.00 -21.20 -13.00
C ASP A 478 -0.20 -21.56 -11.76
N TYR A 479 0.84 -20.78 -11.44
CA TYR A 479 1.63 -20.98 -10.23
C TYR A 479 0.86 -20.67 -8.94
N VAL A 480 -0.13 -19.80 -8.98
CA VAL A 480 -0.88 -19.38 -7.78
C VAL A 480 -2.27 -20.03 -7.68
N ASN A 481 -2.69 -20.79 -8.69
CA ASN A 481 -4.02 -21.38 -8.77
C ASN A 481 -4.10 -22.75 -8.10
N ILE A 482 -4.18 -22.77 -6.77
CA ILE A 482 -4.40 -23.99 -5.99
C ILE A 482 -5.89 -24.31 -5.80
N LEU A 483 -6.80 -23.40 -6.10
CA LEU A 483 -8.24 -23.60 -5.88
C LEU A 483 -8.86 -24.50 -6.94
N ASP A 484 -8.54 -24.29 -8.23
CA ASP A 484 -9.07 -25.09 -9.33
C ASP A 484 -8.12 -26.22 -9.74
N LYS A 485 -6.87 -25.85 -10.04
CA LYS A 485 -5.87 -26.80 -10.54
C LYS A 485 -5.28 -27.69 -9.47
N LYS A 486 -5.41 -27.30 -8.16
CA LYS A 486 -4.84 -27.99 -6.99
C LYS A 486 -3.35 -28.33 -7.12
N ASN A 487 -2.62 -27.54 -7.90
CA ASN A 487 -1.20 -27.77 -8.18
C ASN A 487 -0.34 -27.14 -7.06
N TRP A 488 -0.15 -27.92 -6.00
CA TRP A 488 0.67 -27.49 -4.85
C TRP A 488 2.15 -27.37 -5.16
N ASP A 489 2.65 -28.10 -6.18
CA ASP A 489 4.06 -28.04 -6.58
C ASP A 489 4.40 -26.67 -7.18
N LEU A 490 3.59 -26.20 -8.13
CA LEU A 490 3.75 -24.84 -8.69
C LEU A 490 3.56 -23.77 -7.63
N PHE A 491 2.57 -23.93 -6.74
CA PHE A 491 2.37 -23.00 -5.64
C PHE A 491 3.55 -23.00 -4.66
N GLY A 492 4.15 -24.16 -4.40
CA GLY A 492 5.37 -24.29 -3.61
C GLY A 492 6.54 -23.53 -4.23
N ILE A 493 6.73 -23.61 -5.55
CA ILE A 493 7.73 -22.82 -6.28
C ILE A 493 7.47 -21.31 -6.14
N TYR A 494 6.21 -20.90 -6.33
CA TYR A 494 5.81 -19.49 -6.12
C TYR A 494 6.10 -19.02 -4.68
N ALA A 495 5.69 -19.81 -3.69
CA ALA A 495 5.96 -19.50 -2.28
C ALA A 495 7.46 -19.38 -2.00
N ALA A 496 8.26 -20.35 -2.46
CA ALA A 496 9.71 -20.31 -2.33
C ALA A 496 10.32 -19.07 -2.99
N LEU A 497 9.83 -18.68 -4.19
CA LEU A 497 10.27 -17.47 -4.89
C LEU A 497 9.94 -16.20 -4.09
N VAL A 498 8.71 -16.08 -3.57
CA VAL A 498 8.29 -14.93 -2.73
C VAL A 498 9.21 -14.77 -1.53
N TRP A 499 9.49 -15.86 -0.83
CA TRP A 499 10.35 -15.85 0.36
C TRP A 499 11.81 -15.59 0.01
N PHE A 500 12.33 -16.23 -1.04
CA PHE A 500 13.68 -16.01 -1.53
C PHE A 500 13.92 -14.56 -1.93
N VAL A 501 13.03 -13.97 -2.73
CA VAL A 501 13.14 -12.58 -3.18
C VAL A 501 13.07 -11.63 -1.98
N SER A 502 12.13 -11.85 -1.05
CA SER A 502 11.89 -10.94 0.08
C SER A 502 12.93 -11.03 1.19
N LEU A 503 13.50 -12.21 1.45
CA LEU A 503 14.43 -12.43 2.57
C LEU A 503 15.89 -12.57 2.17
N ILE A 504 16.19 -12.94 0.93
CA ILE A 504 17.55 -13.26 0.48
C ILE A 504 17.97 -12.35 -0.66
N LEU A 505 17.27 -12.37 -1.79
CA LEU A 505 17.70 -11.70 -3.02
C LEU A 505 17.79 -10.17 -2.85
N VAL A 506 16.67 -9.53 -2.49
CA VAL A 506 16.63 -8.05 -2.38
C VAL A 506 17.43 -7.54 -1.18
N PRO A 507 17.33 -8.13 0.03
CA PRO A 507 18.21 -7.75 1.15
C PRO A 507 19.68 -7.98 0.85
N GLY A 508 20.04 -9.11 0.24
CA GLY A 508 21.42 -9.44 -0.16
C GLY A 508 21.98 -8.45 -1.18
N LEU A 509 21.18 -8.11 -2.21
CA LEU A 509 21.55 -7.09 -3.19
C LEU A 509 21.80 -5.74 -2.53
N LEU A 510 20.87 -5.28 -1.69
CA LEU A 510 21.02 -4.00 -0.96
C LEU A 510 22.21 -4.02 -0.01
N TYR A 511 22.52 -5.17 0.60
CA TYR A 511 23.72 -5.32 1.44
C TYR A 511 25.02 -5.22 0.61
N LEU A 512 25.07 -5.87 -0.56
CA LEU A 512 26.20 -5.76 -1.48
C LEU A 512 26.38 -4.31 -1.97
N LEU A 513 25.30 -3.65 -2.31
CA LEU A 513 25.32 -2.24 -2.68
C LEU A 513 25.76 -1.33 -1.52
N ALA A 514 25.33 -1.65 -0.28
CA ALA A 514 25.80 -0.93 0.91
C ALA A 514 27.29 -1.14 1.16
N ARG A 515 27.81 -2.35 0.88
CA ARG A 515 29.26 -2.64 0.94
C ARG A 515 30.02 -1.82 -0.11
N ALA A 516 29.50 -1.71 -1.33
CA ALA A 516 30.06 -0.85 -2.36
C ALA A 516 30.00 0.63 -1.95
N GLY A 517 28.84 1.10 -1.44
CA GLY A 517 28.66 2.46 -0.94
C GLY A 517 29.62 2.82 0.20
N SER A 518 29.83 1.92 1.16
CA SER A 518 30.80 2.11 2.24
C SER A 518 32.23 2.26 1.71
N ARG A 519 32.63 1.43 0.72
CA ARG A 519 33.97 1.52 0.07
C ARG A 519 34.13 2.85 -0.66
N LEU A 520 33.11 3.26 -1.44
CA LEU A 520 33.13 4.53 -2.18
C LEU A 520 33.13 5.75 -1.25
N ALA A 521 32.51 5.65 -0.08
CA ALA A 521 32.57 6.67 0.96
C ALA A 521 33.94 6.67 1.72
N GLY A 522 34.90 5.81 1.34
CA GLY A 522 36.24 5.79 1.90
C GLY A 522 36.37 4.97 3.17
N ARG A 523 35.55 3.93 3.39
CA ARG A 523 35.54 3.04 4.56
C ARG A 523 35.43 3.74 5.92
N HIS A 524 34.97 4.98 5.96
CA HIS A 524 34.81 5.74 7.22
C HIS A 524 33.58 5.30 8.03
N ARG A 525 32.74 4.40 7.47
CA ARG A 525 31.54 3.92 8.13
C ARG A 525 31.36 2.43 7.92
N GLU A 526 30.83 1.78 8.96
CA GLU A 526 30.49 0.37 8.90
C GLU A 526 29.42 0.10 7.82
N VAL A 527 29.54 -1.03 7.13
CA VAL A 527 28.57 -1.47 6.13
C VAL A 527 27.15 -1.53 6.70
N LYS A 528 27.02 -1.89 7.98
CA LYS A 528 25.74 -1.92 8.72
C LYS A 528 25.04 -0.56 8.73
N GLU A 529 25.76 0.52 9.04
CA GLU A 529 25.19 1.88 9.09
C GLU A 529 24.70 2.33 7.72
N VAL A 530 25.48 2.03 6.66
CA VAL A 530 25.12 2.33 5.28
C VAL A 530 23.90 1.52 4.85
N PHE A 531 23.84 0.23 5.20
CA PHE A 531 22.69 -0.63 4.90
C PHE A 531 21.40 -0.15 5.57
N PHE A 532 21.48 0.22 6.85
CA PHE A 532 20.32 0.80 7.57
C PHE A 532 19.90 2.14 6.97
N SER A 533 20.86 2.96 6.52
CA SER A 533 20.57 4.21 5.80
C SER A 533 19.84 3.96 4.49
N TYR A 534 20.23 2.90 3.73
CA TYR A 534 19.56 2.50 2.50
C TYR A 534 18.13 2.00 2.76
N ALA A 535 17.96 1.11 3.74
CA ALA A 535 16.64 0.62 4.13
C ALA A 535 15.71 1.78 4.56
N GLY A 536 16.19 2.72 5.37
CA GLY A 536 15.42 3.89 5.77
C GLY A 536 15.10 4.83 4.61
N ALA A 537 16.00 4.98 3.64
CA ALA A 537 15.77 5.80 2.46
C ALA A 537 14.75 5.17 1.48
N LEU A 538 14.58 3.85 1.52
CA LEU A 538 13.62 3.11 0.67
C LEU A 538 12.16 3.30 1.10
N LEU A 539 11.88 3.68 2.37
CA LEU A 539 10.54 3.81 2.92
C LEU A 539 9.57 4.66 2.06
N PRO A 540 9.92 5.89 1.59
CA PRO A 540 8.99 6.68 0.77
C PRO A 540 8.63 6.00 -0.54
N PHE A 541 9.63 5.41 -1.21
CA PHE A 541 9.41 4.70 -2.47
C PHE A 541 8.50 3.49 -2.27
N SER A 542 8.75 2.71 -1.21
CA SER A 542 7.93 1.56 -0.84
C SER A 542 6.47 1.95 -0.59
N LEU A 543 6.21 3.01 0.19
CA LEU A 543 4.84 3.46 0.46
C LEU A 543 4.11 3.90 -0.82
N LEU A 544 4.77 4.71 -1.65
CA LEU A 544 4.16 5.23 -2.88
C LEU A 544 3.98 4.14 -3.94
N LEU A 545 4.84 3.12 -3.96
CA LEU A 545 4.65 1.92 -4.78
C LEU A 545 3.42 1.12 -4.33
N TRP A 546 3.22 0.95 -3.00
CA TRP A 546 1.99 0.34 -2.48
C TRP A 546 0.74 1.14 -2.85
N MET A 547 0.80 2.48 -2.82
CA MET A 547 -0.31 3.32 -3.28
C MET A 547 -0.57 3.11 -4.78
N ALA A 548 0.48 3.05 -5.61
CA ALA A 548 0.36 2.79 -7.04
C ALA A 548 -0.26 1.41 -7.35
N PHE A 549 -0.04 0.42 -6.48
CA PHE A 549 -0.66 -0.90 -6.56
C PHE A 549 -2.13 -0.88 -6.11
N VAL A 550 -2.45 -0.23 -4.98
CA VAL A 550 -3.78 -0.35 -4.35
C VAL A 550 -4.84 0.54 -5.00
N ILE A 551 -4.46 1.68 -5.54
CA ILE A 551 -5.40 2.62 -6.20
C ILE A 551 -6.20 1.92 -7.31
N PRO A 552 -5.60 1.22 -8.29
CA PRO A 552 -6.37 0.50 -9.30
C PRO A 552 -7.25 -0.60 -8.71
N MET A 553 -6.84 -1.25 -7.61
CA MET A 553 -7.64 -2.31 -6.99
C MET A 553 -9.02 -1.80 -6.52
N LEU A 554 -9.08 -0.61 -5.91
CA LEU A 554 -10.36 0.00 -5.52
C LEU A 554 -11.13 0.54 -6.72
N PHE A 555 -10.48 1.34 -7.57
CA PHE A 555 -11.17 2.08 -8.62
C PHE A 555 -11.72 1.19 -9.74
N THR A 556 -11.10 0.05 -9.97
CA THR A 556 -11.66 -0.98 -10.86
C THR A 556 -12.88 -1.69 -10.25
N ASN A 557 -12.92 -1.86 -8.92
CA ASN A 557 -13.94 -2.66 -8.25
C ASN A 557 -15.01 -1.83 -7.53
N ILE A 558 -15.01 -0.50 -7.66
CA ILE A 558 -15.91 0.38 -6.88
C ILE A 558 -17.40 0.09 -7.14
N THR A 559 -17.75 -0.19 -8.40
CA THR A 559 -19.14 -0.53 -8.76
C THR A 559 -19.57 -1.85 -8.12
N PHE A 560 -18.68 -2.85 -8.08
CA PHE A 560 -18.97 -4.10 -7.37
C PHE A 560 -19.12 -3.90 -5.87
N VAL A 561 -18.39 -2.95 -5.27
CA VAL A 561 -18.60 -2.56 -3.86
C VAL A 561 -20.00 -1.99 -3.66
N LEU A 562 -20.47 -1.09 -4.54
CA LEU A 562 -21.82 -0.50 -4.47
C LEU A 562 -22.91 -1.56 -4.66
N GLN A 563 -22.78 -2.44 -5.66
CA GLN A 563 -23.68 -3.57 -5.88
C GLN A 563 -23.76 -4.47 -4.64
N SER A 564 -22.60 -4.87 -4.11
CA SER A 564 -22.53 -5.77 -2.96
C SER A 564 -22.99 -5.11 -1.65
N LEU A 565 -22.96 -3.79 -1.52
CA LEU A 565 -23.56 -3.08 -0.38
C LEU A 565 -25.09 -3.16 -0.44
N SER A 566 -25.69 -3.10 -1.64
CA SER A 566 -27.13 -3.28 -1.83
C SER A 566 -27.58 -4.74 -1.60
N ASP A 567 -26.73 -5.71 -1.98
CA ASP A 567 -26.98 -7.14 -1.77
C ASP A 567 -25.78 -7.82 -1.10
N PRO A 568 -25.61 -7.64 0.24
CA PRO A 568 -24.40 -8.11 0.95
C PRO A 568 -24.15 -9.62 0.87
N PHE A 569 -25.22 -10.42 0.70
CA PHE A 569 -25.12 -11.87 0.69
C PHE A 569 -25.33 -12.48 -0.70
N GLY A 570 -25.78 -11.72 -1.69
CA GLY A 570 -26.17 -12.24 -3.00
C GLY A 570 -27.49 -13.01 -2.98
N TRP A 571 -28.42 -12.57 -2.13
CA TRP A 571 -29.75 -13.19 -1.94
C TRP A 571 -30.87 -12.50 -2.72
N GLY A 572 -30.50 -11.54 -3.57
CA GLY A 572 -31.47 -10.78 -4.38
C GLY A 572 -32.05 -9.56 -3.67
N TRP A 573 -31.36 -9.07 -2.63
CA TRP A 573 -31.72 -7.81 -1.98
C TRP A 573 -31.29 -6.61 -2.82
N ASP A 574 -31.94 -5.48 -2.60
CA ASP A 574 -31.55 -4.20 -3.21
C ASP A 574 -31.82 -3.02 -2.26
N PHE A 575 -31.06 -2.95 -1.16
CA PHE A 575 -31.26 -1.96 -0.10
C PHE A 575 -31.07 -0.51 -0.57
N PHE A 576 -30.23 -0.26 -1.57
CA PHE A 576 -29.87 1.08 -2.02
C PHE A 576 -30.21 1.33 -3.50
N GLY A 577 -30.88 0.40 -4.19
CA GLY A 577 -31.18 0.52 -5.61
C GLY A 577 -29.96 0.35 -6.53
N THR A 578 -28.85 -0.20 -6.00
CA THR A 578 -27.60 -0.32 -6.75
C THR A 578 -27.19 -1.76 -7.08
N ALA A 579 -27.99 -2.77 -6.71
CA ALA A 579 -27.64 -4.19 -6.89
C ALA A 579 -27.42 -4.55 -8.37
N ASN A 580 -28.18 -3.94 -9.28
CA ASN A 580 -28.16 -4.21 -10.72
C ASN A 580 -27.48 -3.10 -11.56
N THR A 581 -26.75 -2.18 -10.94
CA THR A 581 -26.01 -1.15 -11.69
C THR A 581 -24.98 -1.81 -12.61
N PRO A 582 -24.82 -1.35 -13.87
CA PRO A 582 -23.77 -1.86 -14.75
C PRO A 582 -22.39 -1.68 -14.14
N TRP A 583 -21.48 -2.62 -14.42
CA TRP A 583 -20.11 -2.48 -13.97
C TRP A 583 -19.37 -1.42 -14.78
N HIS A 584 -18.78 -0.47 -14.06
CA HIS A 584 -17.91 0.57 -14.61
C HIS A 584 -16.64 0.69 -13.78
N GLN A 585 -15.54 0.99 -14.45
CA GLN A 585 -14.28 1.31 -13.78
C GLN A 585 -14.22 2.82 -13.51
N LEU A 586 -13.80 3.19 -12.32
CA LEU A 586 -13.62 4.60 -12.00
C LEU A 586 -12.26 5.09 -12.52
N ILE A 587 -12.29 6.13 -13.38
CA ILE A 587 -11.11 6.82 -13.91
C ILE A 587 -10.01 5.92 -14.53
N PRO A 588 -10.33 4.89 -15.33
CA PRO A 588 -9.33 3.95 -15.84
C PRO A 588 -8.20 4.63 -16.61
N ARG A 589 -8.51 5.66 -17.39
CA ARG A 589 -7.56 6.45 -18.20
C ARG A 589 -6.50 7.18 -17.38
N TYR A 590 -6.83 7.58 -16.14
CA TYR A 590 -5.93 8.36 -15.28
C TYR A 590 -5.07 7.50 -14.35
N ILE A 591 -5.40 6.23 -14.20
CA ILE A 591 -4.66 5.31 -13.32
C ILE A 591 -3.18 5.23 -13.67
N PRO A 592 -2.75 5.02 -14.94
CA PRO A 592 -1.33 4.98 -15.28
C PRO A 592 -0.60 6.32 -14.99
N ILE A 593 -1.28 7.45 -15.17
CA ILE A 593 -0.72 8.78 -14.85
C ILE A 593 -0.48 8.90 -13.35
N ILE A 594 -1.46 8.51 -12.52
CA ILE A 594 -1.33 8.52 -11.05
C ILE A 594 -0.18 7.61 -10.61
N GLN A 595 -0.08 6.42 -11.18
CA GLN A 595 0.99 5.46 -10.89
C GLN A 595 2.37 6.03 -11.23
N ALA A 596 2.54 6.64 -12.40
CA ALA A 596 3.78 7.27 -12.80
C ALA A 596 4.18 8.43 -11.88
N LEU A 597 3.24 9.29 -11.51
CA LEU A 597 3.47 10.40 -10.56
C LEU A 597 3.88 9.91 -9.17
N LEU A 598 3.25 8.83 -8.68
CA LEU A 598 3.59 8.22 -7.39
C LEU A 598 5.01 7.65 -7.42
N LEU A 599 5.41 6.94 -8.49
CA LEU A 599 6.76 6.38 -8.63
C LEU A 599 7.82 7.48 -8.69
N LEU A 600 7.61 8.51 -9.51
CA LEU A 600 8.54 9.65 -9.62
C LEU A 600 8.66 10.41 -8.30
N THR A 601 7.55 10.62 -7.59
CA THR A 601 7.56 11.23 -6.25
C THR A 601 8.30 10.35 -5.25
N GLY A 602 8.09 9.03 -5.31
CA GLY A 602 8.78 8.04 -4.48
C GLY A 602 10.29 8.08 -4.68
N LEU A 603 10.74 8.07 -5.92
CA LEU A 603 12.15 8.22 -6.28
C LEU A 603 12.73 9.52 -5.72
N HIS A 604 12.06 10.66 -5.98
CA HIS A 604 12.52 11.96 -5.48
C HIS A 604 12.69 11.99 -3.96
N LEU A 605 11.70 11.46 -3.23
CA LEU A 605 11.74 11.43 -1.76
C LEU A 605 12.83 10.48 -1.24
N SER A 606 13.03 9.32 -1.87
CA SER A 606 14.07 8.37 -1.49
C SER A 606 15.48 8.91 -1.75
N LEU A 607 15.71 9.52 -2.91
CA LEU A 607 16.98 10.18 -3.21
C LEU A 607 17.26 11.37 -2.28
N ARG A 608 16.23 12.11 -1.88
CA ARG A 608 16.38 13.15 -0.87
C ARG A 608 16.71 12.58 0.51
N ASN A 609 16.08 11.47 0.88
CA ASN A 609 16.28 10.86 2.19
C ASN A 609 17.65 10.22 2.34
N ILE A 610 18.18 9.57 1.30
CA ILE A 610 19.53 9.01 1.36
C ILE A 610 20.59 10.09 1.61
N LEU A 611 20.49 11.24 0.94
CA LEU A 611 21.40 12.36 1.18
C LEU A 611 21.32 12.85 2.63
N ARG A 612 20.12 12.98 3.19
CA ARG A 612 19.93 13.39 4.60
C ARG A 612 20.49 12.37 5.58
N ASN A 613 20.28 11.06 5.32
CA ASN A 613 20.83 10.01 6.16
C ASN A 613 22.37 10.06 6.17
N PHE A 614 23.00 10.31 5.02
CA PHE A 614 24.46 10.47 4.94
C PHE A 614 24.98 11.78 5.55
N GLN A 615 24.18 12.87 5.53
CA GLN A 615 24.48 14.10 6.27
C GLN A 615 24.50 13.85 7.79
N GLU A 616 23.56 13.05 8.30
CA GLU A 616 23.54 12.65 9.73
C GLU A 616 24.76 11.81 10.11
N LEU A 617 25.34 11.08 9.17
CA LEU A 617 26.62 10.35 9.35
C LEU A 617 27.86 11.27 9.33
N GLN A 618 27.69 12.59 9.20
CA GLN A 618 28.76 13.60 9.21
C GLN A 618 29.87 13.38 8.17
N LEU A 619 29.56 12.79 7.03
CA LEU A 619 30.52 12.58 5.96
C LEU A 619 30.73 13.87 5.12
N PRO A 620 31.94 14.12 4.56
CA PRO A 620 32.15 15.17 3.57
C PRO A 620 31.23 15.02 2.35
N SER A 621 30.78 16.13 1.74
CA SER A 621 29.78 16.11 0.67
C SER A 621 30.11 15.20 -0.51
N ARG A 622 31.38 15.17 -0.94
CA ARG A 622 31.86 14.25 -1.99
C ARG A 622 31.69 12.79 -1.60
N LYS A 623 31.97 12.44 -0.33
CA LYS A 623 31.83 11.06 0.19
C LYS A 623 30.37 10.68 0.39
N GLN A 624 29.51 11.65 0.77
CA GLN A 624 28.05 11.43 0.81
C GLN A 624 27.53 11.07 -0.58
N LEU A 625 27.95 11.80 -1.61
CA LEU A 625 27.59 11.48 -2.99
C LEU A 625 28.03 10.07 -3.37
N MET A 626 29.32 9.79 -3.25
CA MET A 626 29.88 8.50 -3.65
C MET A 626 29.24 7.33 -2.92
N GLY A 627 28.99 7.47 -1.61
CA GLY A 627 28.30 6.46 -0.82
C GLY A 627 26.83 6.26 -1.21
N SER A 628 26.15 7.29 -1.74
CA SER A 628 24.73 7.21 -2.13
C SER A 628 24.50 6.71 -3.56
N ILE A 629 25.52 6.70 -4.43
CA ILE A 629 25.40 6.26 -5.83
C ILE A 629 24.83 4.85 -5.98
N PRO A 630 25.32 3.79 -5.26
CA PRO A 630 24.77 2.45 -5.46
C PRO A 630 23.29 2.35 -5.14
N PHE A 631 22.82 3.05 -4.09
CA PHE A 631 21.39 3.15 -3.77
C PHE A 631 20.60 3.92 -4.84
N ALA A 632 21.15 5.02 -5.34
CA ALA A 632 20.51 5.80 -6.40
C ALA A 632 20.35 4.98 -7.68
N LEU A 633 21.37 4.20 -8.07
CA LEU A 633 21.29 3.31 -9.23
C LEU A 633 20.23 2.21 -9.03
N PHE A 634 20.16 1.60 -7.85
CA PHE A 634 19.15 0.59 -7.53
C PHE A 634 17.72 1.17 -7.65
N THR A 635 17.47 2.29 -6.99
CA THR A 635 16.14 2.93 -7.01
C THR A 635 15.79 3.47 -8.39
N ALA A 636 16.77 3.97 -9.15
CA ALA A 636 16.62 4.41 -10.53
C ALA A 636 16.24 3.24 -11.45
N ALA A 637 16.97 2.14 -11.42
CA ALA A 637 16.67 0.94 -12.21
C ALA A 637 15.29 0.38 -11.89
N THR A 638 14.95 0.28 -10.60
CA THR A 638 13.62 -0.16 -10.17
C THR A 638 12.52 0.79 -10.64
N THR A 639 12.73 2.10 -10.58
CA THR A 639 11.75 3.09 -11.06
C THR A 639 11.51 2.95 -12.55
N VAL A 640 12.57 2.83 -13.36
CA VAL A 640 12.46 2.64 -14.81
C VAL A 640 11.67 1.37 -15.12
N ALA A 641 12.03 0.24 -14.50
CA ALA A 641 11.33 -1.04 -14.70
C ALA A 641 9.83 -0.93 -14.34
N LEU A 642 9.49 -0.26 -13.22
CA LEU A 642 8.11 -0.06 -12.80
C LEU A 642 7.36 0.94 -13.68
N LEU A 643 8.02 2.01 -14.18
CA LEU A 643 7.41 2.91 -15.15
C LEU A 643 7.04 2.15 -16.44
N PHE A 644 7.96 1.35 -16.97
CA PHE A 644 7.63 0.47 -18.10
C PHE A 644 6.47 -0.47 -17.77
N PHE A 645 6.45 -1.07 -16.60
CA PHE A 645 5.38 -1.99 -16.19
C PHE A 645 4.00 -1.32 -16.08
N PHE A 646 3.93 -0.13 -15.50
CA PHE A 646 2.66 0.54 -15.25
C PHE A 646 2.13 1.36 -16.43
N THR A 647 3.01 1.90 -17.27
CA THR A 647 2.59 2.76 -18.39
C THR A 647 2.60 2.05 -19.74
N ASN A 648 3.15 0.83 -19.79
CA ASN A 648 3.25 0.03 -21.00
C ASN A 648 2.51 -1.31 -20.87
#